data_b8a0314cd3b90e6fe7c94fe6ca9aa502
#
_entry.id   b8a0314cd3b90e6fe7c94fe6ca9aa502
#
_cell.length_a   1.000
_cell.length_b   1.000
_cell.length_c   1.000
_cell.angle_alpha   90.00
_cell.angle_beta   90.00
_cell.angle_gamma   90.00
#
_symmetry.space_group_name_H-M   'P 1'
#
loop_
_entity.id
_entity.type
_entity.pdbx_description
1 polymer ?
#
loop_
_entity_poly.entity_id
_entity_poly.type
_entity_poly.pdbx_seq_one_letter_code
_entity_poly.pdbx_strand_id
1 'polypeptide(L)'
;MKHDFMSHDLHLPELTLRGMLLGALITLIFTASNVYLGLKVGLTFSSSIPAAIISMAILRFFKDSNVLENNMVQTQASAAGTLSAIIFILPGLLMLGYWQGFPFWQTFLICACGGSLGVLFTIPLRRAMVVNSDLPYPEGRAAAEILKVGSHNGGEVAKSGSGMADIVSGGAVAGIISLCANGFKVLGDSMSFWLPVGSKGITQIPLGFSTALLGAGYLIGIASGIAILVGVLIAWAGFVPYLTNVFAPDGGATAKFAMGIWKSKVRFIGAGAIGIAAIWTLITLIKPIIEGMKISVKSMNSSAAERETHRMDTDMSTKSVLIVFAIILIGLVITFWDFVSAVPISAGLMWTLVVVGVVVALLIGFFVAAACGYMAGLIGTSASPISGIGILATIISSLVVYFIASENNLFATEAGVQFATAMAIFMTSVVIAIASISNDNLQDLKTGQLVGATPWRQQIALLLGSVAGAVAIAPVLNLLYQAYGFTGALPRAEMDPNAALSAPQATLMTTIAQGIFNSSMDWNYILIGVVVGIVAIIVNVILKSTTASLTLPPLAVGMGIYLPPTLEVPLIVGSFMSYFVGRYLIARAKMRAGELAEYDVEQSNRRGVLFASGLIVGESLIGVIIAVIIVLSVTTGGGESPLQLVGPEFESTAGWLGLLAFIFAGLYLVRRVVTHKFDKEEALAMKAEQEQAK
;
A
#
# COMPACT_ATOMS: atom_id res chain seq x y z
N MET A 1 3.97 -3.03 -38.32
CA MET A 1 4.19 -1.70 -37.74
C MET A 1 3.15 -1.55 -36.63
N LYS A 2 3.55 -1.52 -35.39
CA LYS A 2 2.63 -1.17 -34.30
C LYS A 2 2.23 0.28 -34.53
N HIS A 3 0.98 0.59 -34.76
CA HIS A 3 0.49 1.96 -34.81
C HIS A 3 0.60 2.53 -33.39
N ASP A 4 1.60 3.34 -33.16
CA ASP A 4 1.74 4.08 -31.90
C ASP A 4 0.58 5.07 -31.79
N PHE A 5 -0.02 5.18 -30.60
CA PHE A 5 -1.14 6.08 -30.31
C PHE A 5 -0.83 7.55 -30.68
N MET A 6 0.44 7.92 -30.59
CA MET A 6 0.95 9.23 -31.00
C MET A 6 2.07 9.08 -32.02
N SER A 7 2.12 9.96 -33.03
CA SER A 7 3.23 10.01 -33.97
C SER A 7 4.53 10.40 -33.24
N HIS A 8 5.62 9.75 -33.65
CA HIS A 8 6.97 10.08 -33.15
C HIS A 8 7.37 11.54 -33.38
N ASP A 9 6.84 12.16 -34.42
CA ASP A 9 7.16 13.54 -34.80
C ASP A 9 6.33 14.60 -34.05
N LEU A 10 5.33 14.17 -33.27
CA LEU A 10 4.47 15.09 -32.55
C LEU A 10 5.11 15.54 -31.22
N HIS A 11 5.44 16.80 -31.12
CA HIS A 11 6.02 17.41 -29.93
C HIS A 11 4.95 18.18 -29.15
N LEU A 12 4.33 17.54 -28.17
CA LEU A 12 3.42 18.20 -27.22
C LEU A 12 4.18 18.56 -25.92
N PRO A 13 3.77 19.61 -25.21
CA PRO A 13 4.30 19.89 -23.87
C PRO A 13 3.90 18.77 -22.90
N GLU A 14 4.91 18.14 -22.26
CA GLU A 14 4.73 17.05 -21.32
C GLU A 14 4.95 17.49 -19.88
N LEU A 15 6.17 18.01 -19.56
CA LEU A 15 6.51 18.56 -18.25
C LEU A 15 6.16 20.05 -18.23
N THR A 16 4.97 20.39 -17.78
CA THR A 16 4.53 21.76 -17.59
C THR A 16 4.57 22.14 -16.11
N LEU A 17 4.86 23.40 -15.79
CA LEU A 17 4.88 23.87 -14.40
C LEU A 17 3.51 23.63 -13.71
N ARG A 18 2.41 23.95 -14.41
CA ARG A 18 1.04 23.72 -13.87
C ARG A 18 0.77 22.24 -13.61
N GLY A 19 1.22 21.37 -14.54
CA GLY A 19 1.10 19.93 -14.39
C GLY A 19 1.89 19.42 -13.19
N MET A 20 3.14 19.87 -13.02
CA MET A 20 3.98 19.46 -11.90
C MET A 20 3.48 19.97 -10.55
N LEU A 21 2.94 21.19 -10.48
CA LEU A 21 2.29 21.72 -9.27
C LEU A 21 1.01 20.92 -8.92
N LEU A 22 0.19 20.62 -9.92
CA LEU A 22 -1.00 19.77 -9.72
C LEU A 22 -0.61 18.37 -9.29
N GLY A 23 0.39 17.76 -9.94
CA GLY A 23 0.95 16.47 -9.56
C GLY A 23 1.46 16.45 -8.12
N ALA A 24 2.19 17.47 -7.69
CA ALA A 24 2.66 17.61 -6.31
C ALA A 24 1.48 17.72 -5.31
N LEU A 25 0.44 18.49 -5.63
CA LEU A 25 -0.75 18.60 -4.78
C LEU A 25 -1.48 17.26 -4.65
N ILE A 26 -1.69 16.56 -5.75
CA ILE A 26 -2.31 15.23 -5.75
C ILE A 26 -1.43 14.24 -4.98
N THR A 27 -0.11 14.31 -5.13
CA THR A 27 0.86 13.54 -4.36
C THR A 27 0.65 13.71 -2.86
N LEU A 28 0.57 14.95 -2.35
CA LEU A 28 0.36 15.23 -0.94
C LEU A 28 -0.94 14.60 -0.40
N ILE A 29 -2.03 14.74 -1.16
CA ILE A 29 -3.35 14.20 -0.81
C ILE A 29 -3.31 12.67 -0.73
N PHE A 30 -2.77 12.00 -1.75
CA PHE A 30 -2.72 10.54 -1.77
C PHE A 30 -1.69 9.97 -0.78
N THR A 31 -0.58 10.66 -0.54
CA THR A 31 0.37 10.27 0.52
C THR A 31 -0.32 10.29 1.88
N ALA A 32 -1.01 11.37 2.25
CA ALA A 32 -1.72 11.46 3.52
C ALA A 32 -2.79 10.37 3.67
N SER A 33 -3.55 10.15 2.60
CA SER A 33 -4.60 9.11 2.56
C SER A 33 -4.04 7.70 2.73
N ASN A 34 -2.98 7.36 1.99
CA ASN A 34 -2.36 6.03 2.07
C ASN A 34 -1.62 5.81 3.39
N VAL A 35 -0.99 6.83 3.97
CA VAL A 35 -0.36 6.75 5.29
C VAL A 35 -1.40 6.40 6.35
N TYR A 36 -2.55 7.10 6.37
CA TYR A 36 -3.62 6.79 7.32
C TYR A 36 -4.16 5.36 7.15
N LEU A 37 -4.52 4.99 5.91
CA LEU A 37 -5.06 3.65 5.63
C LEU A 37 -4.05 2.55 5.97
N GLY A 38 -2.81 2.72 5.57
CA GLY A 38 -1.77 1.72 5.81
C GLY A 38 -1.42 1.55 7.28
N LEU A 39 -1.46 2.62 8.09
CA LEU A 39 -1.34 2.53 9.54
C LEU A 39 -2.56 1.85 10.19
N LYS A 40 -3.74 2.03 9.60
CA LYS A 40 -4.96 1.41 10.10
C LYS A 40 -4.98 -0.10 9.83
N VAL A 41 -4.60 -0.54 8.62
CA VAL A 41 -4.81 -1.94 8.18
C VAL A 41 -3.60 -2.61 7.54
N GLY A 42 -2.50 -1.91 7.31
CA GLY A 42 -1.31 -2.48 6.68
C GLY A 42 -1.44 -2.67 5.17
N LEU A 43 -2.32 -1.93 4.51
CA LEU A 43 -2.51 -1.94 3.06
C LEU A 43 -2.39 -0.52 2.51
N THR A 44 -1.82 -0.41 1.32
CA THR A 44 -1.82 0.80 0.50
C THR A 44 -2.50 0.50 -0.83
N PHE A 45 -3.01 1.52 -1.50
CA PHE A 45 -3.64 1.37 -2.82
C PHE A 45 -2.94 2.22 -3.88
N SER A 46 -3.01 1.77 -5.14
CA SER A 46 -2.46 2.52 -6.26
C SER A 46 -3.26 3.80 -6.50
N SER A 47 -2.57 4.91 -6.63
CA SER A 47 -3.16 6.22 -6.92
C SER A 47 -3.13 6.58 -8.42
N SER A 48 -2.55 5.76 -9.29
CA SER A 48 -2.36 6.08 -10.71
C SER A 48 -3.67 6.34 -11.46
N ILE A 49 -4.67 5.47 -11.32
CA ILE A 49 -5.97 5.63 -11.98
C ILE A 49 -6.75 6.85 -11.46
N PRO A 50 -6.96 7.02 -10.13
CA PRO A 50 -7.61 8.21 -9.59
C PRO A 50 -6.87 9.50 -9.96
N ALA A 51 -5.54 9.49 -9.93
CA ALA A 51 -4.73 10.66 -10.29
C ALA A 51 -4.90 11.05 -11.75
N ALA A 52 -4.94 10.08 -12.68
CA ALA A 52 -5.20 10.34 -14.09
C ALA A 52 -6.54 11.04 -14.30
N ILE A 53 -7.60 10.57 -13.65
CA ILE A 53 -8.95 11.14 -13.77
C ILE A 53 -9.02 12.54 -13.16
N ILE A 54 -8.42 12.73 -11.98
CA ILE A 54 -8.38 14.06 -11.33
C ILE A 54 -7.59 15.04 -12.20
N SER A 55 -6.45 14.61 -12.74
CA SER A 55 -5.63 15.41 -13.64
C SER A 55 -6.44 15.87 -14.86
N MET A 56 -7.08 14.95 -15.58
CA MET A 56 -7.90 15.28 -16.75
C MET A 56 -9.07 16.19 -16.39
N ALA A 57 -9.72 15.97 -15.23
CA ALA A 57 -10.84 16.79 -14.79
C ALA A 57 -10.42 18.23 -14.47
N ILE A 58 -9.22 18.46 -13.98
CA ILE A 58 -8.70 19.78 -13.63
C ILE A 58 -8.04 20.46 -14.83
N LEU A 59 -7.15 19.75 -15.54
CA LEU A 59 -6.41 20.35 -16.65
C LEU A 59 -7.27 20.70 -17.85
N ARG A 60 -8.46 20.11 -18.01
CA ARG A 60 -9.43 20.48 -19.05
C ARG A 60 -9.83 21.97 -19.03
N PHE A 61 -9.71 22.64 -17.89
CA PHE A 61 -10.03 24.08 -17.79
C PHE A 61 -8.90 24.97 -18.34
N PHE A 62 -7.76 24.39 -18.65
CA PHE A 62 -6.62 25.10 -19.19
C PHE A 62 -6.50 24.85 -20.70
N LYS A 63 -6.14 25.90 -21.44
CA LYS A 63 -5.84 25.78 -22.87
C LYS A 63 -4.62 24.88 -23.09
N ASP A 64 -4.60 24.18 -24.21
CA ASP A 64 -3.48 23.32 -24.64
C ASP A 64 -3.17 22.14 -23.71
N SER A 65 -4.14 21.75 -22.86
CA SER A 65 -4.02 20.50 -22.10
C SER A 65 -4.03 19.30 -23.04
N ASN A 66 -3.13 18.35 -22.79
CA ASN A 66 -2.97 17.16 -23.63
C ASN A 66 -2.74 15.91 -22.80
N VAL A 67 -2.83 14.74 -23.45
CA VAL A 67 -2.70 13.44 -22.79
C VAL A 67 -1.33 13.25 -22.14
N LEU A 68 -0.26 13.78 -22.73
CA LEU A 68 1.08 13.61 -22.21
C LEU A 68 1.30 14.42 -20.93
N GLU A 69 0.74 15.63 -20.86
CA GLU A 69 0.74 16.44 -19.64
C GLU A 69 -0.03 15.73 -18.53
N ASN A 70 -1.22 15.16 -18.82
CA ASN A 70 -1.99 14.38 -17.86
C ASN A 70 -1.26 13.12 -17.41
N ASN A 71 -0.53 12.45 -18.31
CA ASN A 71 0.30 11.31 -17.96
C ASN A 71 1.43 11.69 -17.00
N MET A 72 2.07 12.87 -17.18
CA MET A 72 3.12 13.34 -16.26
C MET A 72 2.57 13.61 -14.85
N VAL A 73 1.38 14.21 -14.77
CA VAL A 73 0.68 14.44 -13.48
C VAL A 73 0.35 13.11 -12.82
N GLN A 74 -0.21 12.16 -13.57
CA GLN A 74 -0.51 10.82 -13.07
C GLN A 74 0.75 10.11 -12.59
N THR A 75 1.82 10.13 -13.36
CA THR A 75 3.12 9.53 -13.03
C THR A 75 3.71 10.11 -11.75
N GLN A 76 3.68 11.45 -11.60
CA GLN A 76 4.15 12.11 -10.39
C GLN A 76 3.32 11.73 -9.16
N ALA A 77 2.01 11.70 -9.29
CA ALA A 77 1.09 11.40 -8.19
C ALA A 77 1.07 9.90 -7.80
N SER A 78 1.37 9.02 -8.75
CA SER A 78 1.47 7.57 -8.52
C SER A 78 2.58 7.23 -7.52
N ALA A 79 3.73 7.90 -7.63
CA ALA A 79 4.86 7.73 -6.71
C ALA A 79 4.48 7.92 -5.23
N ALA A 80 3.48 8.78 -4.95
CA ALA A 80 2.99 9.01 -3.59
C ALA A 80 2.28 7.80 -2.99
N GLY A 81 1.48 7.14 -3.78
CA GLY A 81 0.69 5.98 -3.32
C GLY A 81 1.60 4.88 -2.79
N THR A 82 2.70 4.64 -3.47
CA THR A 82 3.63 3.56 -3.11
C THR A 82 4.70 3.97 -2.11
N LEU A 83 5.23 5.19 -2.16
CA LEU A 83 6.21 5.66 -1.16
C LEU A 83 5.62 5.66 0.26
N SER A 84 4.31 5.81 0.40
CA SER A 84 3.63 5.68 1.68
C SER A 84 3.81 4.30 2.34
N ALA A 85 4.22 3.25 1.60
CA ALA A 85 4.54 1.94 2.18
C ALA A 85 5.72 1.97 3.18
N ILE A 86 6.46 3.08 3.28
CA ILE A 86 7.46 3.30 4.35
C ILE A 86 6.85 3.18 5.76
N ILE A 87 5.54 3.37 5.92
CA ILE A 87 4.81 3.16 7.16
C ILE A 87 4.80 1.69 7.62
N PHE A 88 5.18 0.77 6.76
CA PHE A 88 5.31 -0.64 7.12
C PHE A 88 6.53 -0.92 8.00
N ILE A 89 7.43 0.05 8.18
CA ILE A 89 8.66 -0.13 8.97
C ILE A 89 8.96 1.05 9.89
N LEU A 90 8.84 2.31 9.45
CA LEU A 90 9.25 3.48 10.23
C LEU A 90 8.61 3.59 11.62
N PRO A 91 7.30 3.30 11.82
CA PRO A 91 6.70 3.32 13.15
C PRO A 91 7.39 2.37 14.15
N GLY A 92 8.11 1.38 13.66
CA GLY A 92 8.92 0.47 14.48
C GLY A 92 9.96 1.19 15.35
N LEU A 93 10.52 2.30 14.89
CA LEU A 93 11.47 3.10 15.67
C LEU A 93 10.83 3.76 16.90
N LEU A 94 9.54 4.13 16.81
CA LEU A 94 8.77 4.60 17.95
C LEU A 94 8.36 3.44 18.86
N MET A 95 7.97 2.30 18.29
CA MET A 95 7.60 1.10 19.05
C MET A 95 8.76 0.53 19.86
N LEU A 96 10.01 0.72 19.39
CA LEU A 96 11.22 0.42 20.13
C LEU A 96 11.53 1.44 21.23
N GLY A 97 10.82 2.58 21.28
CA GLY A 97 11.15 3.70 22.15
C GLY A 97 12.44 4.44 21.76
N TYR A 98 12.99 4.15 20.57
CA TYR A 98 14.21 4.78 20.07
C TYR A 98 13.95 6.21 19.58
N TRP A 99 12.83 6.42 18.85
CA TRP A 99 12.32 7.73 18.51
C TRP A 99 11.15 8.13 19.40
N GLN A 100 11.05 9.46 19.70
CA GLN A 100 9.92 10.05 20.42
C GLN A 100 8.90 10.74 19.48
N GLY A 101 9.19 10.79 18.22
CA GLY A 101 8.43 11.33 17.10
C GLY A 101 9.21 11.05 15.81
N PHE A 102 8.71 11.44 14.67
CA PHE A 102 9.41 11.25 13.39
C PHE A 102 10.27 12.48 13.09
N PRO A 103 11.62 12.39 13.20
CA PRO A 103 12.50 13.49 12.84
C PRO A 103 12.33 13.83 11.36
N PHE A 104 12.03 15.10 11.05
CA PHE A 104 11.70 15.49 9.69
C PHE A 104 12.83 15.15 8.69
N TRP A 105 14.05 15.56 9.00
CA TRP A 105 15.17 15.40 8.06
C TRP A 105 15.58 13.95 7.85
N GLN A 106 15.62 13.13 8.90
CA GLN A 106 15.92 11.70 8.77
C GLN A 106 14.84 11.00 7.95
N THR A 107 13.57 11.21 8.28
CA THR A 107 12.44 10.63 7.56
C THR A 107 12.39 11.10 6.10
N PHE A 108 12.58 12.41 5.87
CA PHE A 108 12.63 12.98 4.52
C PHE A 108 13.76 12.36 3.70
N LEU A 109 14.98 12.29 4.24
CA LEU A 109 16.14 11.76 3.51
C LEU A 109 15.99 10.26 3.22
N ILE A 110 15.47 9.45 4.17
CA ILE A 110 15.15 8.03 3.91
C ILE A 110 14.23 7.93 2.70
N CYS A 111 13.12 8.66 2.72
CA CYS A 111 12.09 8.60 1.69
C CYS A 111 12.57 9.19 0.36
N ALA A 112 13.21 10.35 0.38
CA ALA A 112 13.70 11.03 -0.84
C ALA A 112 14.85 10.27 -1.50
N CYS A 113 15.86 9.86 -0.72
CA CYS A 113 17.00 9.11 -1.25
C CYS A 113 16.58 7.69 -1.67
N GLY A 114 15.84 6.96 -0.81
CA GLY A 114 15.36 5.62 -1.12
C GLY A 114 14.42 5.63 -2.33
N GLY A 115 13.41 6.51 -2.34
CA GLY A 115 12.48 6.64 -3.45
C GLY A 115 13.16 7.02 -4.77
N SER A 116 14.05 8.03 -4.75
CA SER A 116 14.81 8.43 -5.93
C SER A 116 15.76 7.34 -6.42
N LEU A 117 16.37 6.57 -5.51
CA LEU A 117 17.19 5.42 -5.87
C LEU A 117 16.36 4.33 -6.55
N GLY A 118 15.12 4.10 -6.07
CA GLY A 118 14.14 3.23 -6.73
C GLY A 118 13.85 3.64 -8.17
N VAL A 119 13.68 4.95 -8.42
CA VAL A 119 13.54 5.47 -9.79
C VAL A 119 14.78 5.16 -10.63
N LEU A 120 15.99 5.46 -10.12
CA LEU A 120 17.23 5.24 -10.86
C LEU A 120 17.46 3.77 -11.20
N PHE A 121 17.15 2.85 -10.29
CA PHE A 121 17.31 1.42 -10.52
C PHE A 121 16.35 0.88 -11.58
N THR A 122 15.20 1.51 -11.78
CA THR A 122 14.24 1.08 -12.82
C THR A 122 14.60 1.60 -14.22
N ILE A 123 15.47 2.61 -14.35
CA ILE A 123 15.89 3.11 -15.66
C ILE A 123 16.51 2.00 -16.54
N PRO A 124 17.55 1.26 -16.09
CA PRO A 124 18.09 0.15 -16.87
C PRO A 124 17.11 -1.01 -17.05
N LEU A 125 16.17 -1.19 -16.10
CA LEU A 125 15.17 -2.26 -16.14
C LEU A 125 14.04 -1.98 -17.14
N ARG A 126 13.76 -0.70 -17.48
CA ARG A 126 12.66 -0.31 -18.36
C ARG A 126 12.66 -1.04 -19.70
N ARG A 127 13.80 -1.04 -20.42
CA ARG A 127 13.88 -1.70 -21.73
C ARG A 127 13.60 -3.18 -21.64
N ALA A 128 14.17 -3.83 -20.63
CA ALA A 128 14.03 -5.27 -20.45
C ALA A 128 12.62 -5.67 -20.01
N MET A 129 12.04 -4.93 -19.08
CA MET A 129 10.80 -5.31 -18.40
C MET A 129 9.56 -4.64 -18.99
N VAL A 130 9.68 -3.44 -19.58
CA VAL A 130 8.53 -2.70 -20.12
C VAL A 130 8.45 -2.81 -21.66
N VAL A 131 9.57 -2.57 -22.36
CA VAL A 131 9.59 -2.50 -23.84
C VAL A 131 9.68 -3.89 -24.45
N ASN A 132 10.63 -4.71 -24.01
CA ASN A 132 10.96 -6.02 -24.56
C ASN A 132 10.39 -7.18 -23.73
N SER A 133 9.23 -7.00 -23.14
CA SER A 133 8.61 -7.97 -22.23
C SER A 133 7.12 -8.13 -22.52
N ASP A 134 6.63 -9.37 -22.36
CA ASP A 134 5.21 -9.72 -22.45
C ASP A 134 4.49 -9.60 -21.10
N LEU A 135 5.07 -8.89 -20.13
CA LEU A 135 4.42 -8.67 -18.85
C LEU A 135 3.11 -7.90 -19.02
N PRO A 136 2.04 -8.32 -18.32
CA PRO A 136 0.69 -7.78 -18.54
C PRO A 136 0.50 -6.33 -18.12
N TYR A 137 1.20 -5.84 -17.10
CA TYR A 137 1.07 -4.48 -16.57
C TYR A 137 -0.39 -4.03 -16.37
N PRO A 138 -1.20 -4.71 -15.55
CA PRO A 138 -2.65 -4.50 -15.53
C PRO A 138 -3.04 -3.06 -15.17
N GLU A 139 -2.41 -2.44 -14.19
CA GLU A 139 -2.71 -1.07 -13.76
C GLU A 139 -2.18 -0.04 -14.76
N GLY A 140 -0.99 -0.25 -15.30
CA GLY A 140 -0.40 0.64 -16.31
C GLY A 140 -1.20 0.67 -17.61
N ARG A 141 -1.72 -0.49 -18.06
CA ARG A 141 -2.63 -0.55 -19.22
C ARG A 141 -3.95 0.14 -18.93
N ALA A 142 -4.57 -0.13 -17.78
CA ALA A 142 -5.83 0.51 -17.41
C ALA A 142 -5.70 2.04 -17.32
N ALA A 143 -4.61 2.55 -16.74
CA ALA A 143 -4.33 3.99 -16.69
C ALA A 143 -4.13 4.58 -18.11
N ALA A 144 -3.42 3.87 -18.98
CA ALA A 144 -3.23 4.30 -20.38
C ALA A 144 -4.55 4.38 -21.14
N GLU A 145 -5.42 3.39 -20.99
CA GLU A 145 -6.75 3.38 -21.63
C GLU A 145 -7.60 4.55 -21.16
N ILE A 146 -7.61 4.82 -19.86
CA ILE A 146 -8.32 5.97 -19.29
C ILE A 146 -7.80 7.30 -19.88
N LEU A 147 -6.49 7.46 -19.96
CA LEU A 147 -5.87 8.66 -20.53
C LEU A 147 -6.18 8.82 -22.01
N LYS A 148 -6.16 7.72 -22.80
CA LYS A 148 -6.50 7.71 -24.21
C LYS A 148 -7.95 8.10 -24.46
N VAL A 149 -8.91 7.43 -23.78
CA VAL A 149 -10.33 7.72 -23.90
C VAL A 149 -10.63 9.18 -23.53
N GLY A 150 -10.00 9.70 -22.48
CA GLY A 150 -10.15 11.10 -22.07
C GLY A 150 -9.60 12.12 -23.07
N SER A 151 -8.69 11.69 -23.97
CA SER A 151 -8.01 12.57 -24.93
C SER A 151 -8.64 12.55 -26.36
N HIS A 152 -9.27 11.46 -26.78
CA HIS A 152 -9.86 11.33 -28.12
C HIS A 152 -11.13 12.21 -28.32
N ASN A 153 -11.80 12.55 -27.24
CA ASN A 153 -13.01 13.34 -27.28
C ASN A 153 -12.74 14.85 -27.13
N GLY A 154 -11.88 15.40 -27.98
CA GLY A 154 -11.47 16.82 -27.99
C GLY A 154 -12.57 17.89 -28.01
N GLY A 155 -13.82 17.50 -27.83
CA GLY A 155 -14.99 18.37 -27.67
C GLY A 155 -16.00 17.89 -26.64
N GLU A 156 -15.97 16.58 -26.24
CA GLU A 156 -16.94 16.01 -25.30
C GLU A 156 -16.31 15.73 -23.93
N VAL A 157 -16.05 16.78 -23.21
CA VAL A 157 -15.60 16.81 -21.81
C VAL A 157 -16.59 16.14 -20.84
N ALA A 158 -17.79 15.78 -21.30
CA ALA A 158 -18.85 15.20 -20.48
C ALA A 158 -18.54 13.78 -19.97
N LYS A 159 -17.78 12.96 -20.69
CA LYS A 159 -17.52 11.55 -20.31
C LYS A 159 -16.44 11.41 -19.25
N SER A 160 -15.41 12.25 -19.24
CA SER A 160 -14.43 12.35 -18.16
C SER A 160 -15.07 12.85 -16.84
N GLY A 161 -16.15 13.59 -16.92
CA GLY A 161 -16.92 14.04 -15.77
C GLY A 161 -17.59 12.92 -14.97
N SER A 162 -17.93 11.79 -15.58
CA SER A 162 -18.57 10.67 -14.89
C SER A 162 -17.61 9.95 -13.92
N GLY A 163 -16.37 9.74 -14.31
CA GLY A 163 -15.36 9.09 -13.44
C GLY A 163 -15.00 9.95 -12.23
N MET A 164 -14.84 11.27 -12.42
CA MET A 164 -14.63 12.20 -11.32
C MET A 164 -15.84 12.25 -10.38
N ALA A 165 -17.06 12.20 -10.91
CA ALA A 165 -18.27 12.16 -10.10
C ALA A 165 -18.36 10.88 -9.24
N ASP A 166 -17.83 9.75 -9.70
CA ASP A 166 -17.78 8.51 -8.93
C ASP A 166 -16.76 8.61 -7.78
N ILE A 167 -15.56 9.14 -8.01
CA ILE A 167 -14.56 9.39 -6.95
C ILE A 167 -15.10 10.38 -5.91
N VAL A 168 -15.63 11.51 -6.36
CA VAL A 168 -16.14 12.56 -5.46
C VAL A 168 -17.35 12.05 -4.66
N SER A 169 -18.29 11.34 -5.29
CA SER A 169 -19.45 10.80 -4.58
C SER A 169 -19.05 9.72 -3.57
N GLY A 170 -18.11 8.83 -3.90
CA GLY A 170 -17.54 7.87 -2.95
C GLY A 170 -16.83 8.57 -1.80
N GLY A 171 -16.02 9.59 -2.12
CA GLY A 171 -15.32 10.40 -1.14
C GLY A 171 -16.25 11.17 -0.20
N ALA A 172 -17.33 11.75 -0.73
CA ALA A 172 -18.33 12.46 0.06
C ALA A 172 -19.08 11.51 1.00
N VAL A 173 -19.53 10.35 0.51
CA VAL A 173 -20.23 9.35 1.32
C VAL A 173 -19.32 8.87 2.46
N ALA A 174 -18.11 8.46 2.16
CA ALA A 174 -17.15 7.98 3.16
C ALA A 174 -16.72 9.09 4.12
N GLY A 175 -16.49 10.30 3.60
CA GLY A 175 -16.09 11.44 4.42
C GLY A 175 -17.18 11.84 5.43
N ILE A 176 -18.44 11.89 5.02
CA ILE A 176 -19.56 12.19 5.92
C ILE A 176 -19.69 11.09 6.99
N ILE A 177 -19.68 9.81 6.58
CA ILE A 177 -19.78 8.70 7.52
C ILE A 177 -18.59 8.72 8.51
N SER A 178 -17.36 8.95 8.03
CA SER A 178 -16.18 9.02 8.88
C SER A 178 -16.23 10.21 9.85
N LEU A 179 -16.69 11.37 9.42
CA LEU A 179 -16.88 12.54 10.29
C LEU A 179 -17.91 12.25 11.38
N CYS A 180 -19.03 11.62 11.03
CA CYS A 180 -20.07 11.24 11.98
C CYS A 180 -19.60 10.15 12.96
N ALA A 181 -18.77 9.19 12.51
CA ALA A 181 -18.28 8.09 13.34
C ALA A 181 -17.07 8.51 14.20
N ASN A 182 -16.04 9.08 13.58
CA ASN A 182 -14.76 9.36 14.26
C ASN A 182 -14.71 10.77 14.88
N GLY A 183 -15.44 11.73 14.30
CA GLY A 183 -15.54 13.08 14.80
C GLY A 183 -16.66 13.25 15.82
N PHE A 184 -17.90 13.23 15.36
CA PHE A 184 -19.09 13.50 16.18
C PHE A 184 -19.48 12.35 17.11
N LYS A 185 -18.99 11.14 16.87
CA LYS A 185 -19.31 9.92 17.62
C LYS A 185 -20.79 9.51 17.58
N VAL A 186 -21.60 10.07 16.66
CA VAL A 186 -23.01 9.71 16.49
C VAL A 186 -23.23 8.41 15.72
N LEU A 187 -22.21 7.94 15.00
CA LEU A 187 -22.16 6.61 14.40
C LEU A 187 -21.08 5.78 15.08
N GLY A 188 -21.33 4.48 15.28
CA GLY A 188 -20.29 3.55 15.70
C GLY A 188 -19.39 3.19 14.52
N ASP A 189 -18.13 2.91 14.80
CA ASP A 189 -17.15 2.40 13.83
C ASP A 189 -17.11 0.87 13.81
N SER A 190 -17.61 0.23 14.85
CA SER A 190 -17.62 -1.22 15.02
C SER A 190 -18.65 -1.68 16.06
N MET A 191 -18.93 -2.98 16.05
CA MET A 191 -19.77 -3.65 17.03
C MET A 191 -19.28 -5.09 17.17
N SER A 192 -19.33 -5.66 18.39
CA SER A 192 -18.91 -7.06 18.62
C SER A 192 -19.90 -7.78 19.49
N PHE A 193 -20.31 -8.95 19.05
CA PHE A 193 -21.15 -9.86 19.83
C PHE A 193 -20.28 -10.96 20.42
N TRP A 194 -20.24 -11.06 21.74
CA TRP A 194 -19.44 -12.03 22.48
C TRP A 194 -20.23 -13.28 22.78
N LEU A 195 -19.68 -14.44 22.48
CA LEU A 195 -20.32 -15.75 22.65
C LEU A 195 -19.45 -16.64 23.53
N PRO A 196 -20.04 -17.26 24.59
CA PRO A 196 -19.32 -18.26 25.39
C PRO A 196 -19.11 -19.54 24.57
N VAL A 197 -17.93 -20.15 24.71
CA VAL A 197 -17.52 -21.37 24.01
C VAL A 197 -16.88 -22.34 25.00
N GLY A 198 -17.45 -23.52 25.17
CA GLY A 198 -16.96 -24.48 26.15
C GLY A 198 -17.29 -24.05 27.58
N SER A 199 -16.45 -24.45 28.57
CA SER A 199 -16.72 -24.22 30.00
C SER A 199 -16.26 -22.85 30.48
N LYS A 200 -15.18 -22.29 29.92
CA LYS A 200 -14.55 -21.02 30.33
C LYS A 200 -14.17 -20.13 29.15
N GLY A 201 -14.25 -20.62 27.90
CA GLY A 201 -13.84 -19.95 26.72
C GLY A 201 -14.85 -18.92 26.21
N ILE A 202 -14.38 -17.98 25.40
CA ILE A 202 -15.20 -16.95 24.77
C ILE A 202 -14.67 -16.64 23.36
N THR A 203 -15.58 -16.32 22.46
CA THR A 203 -15.27 -15.80 21.12
C THR A 203 -16.14 -14.59 20.80
N GLN A 204 -15.87 -13.94 19.67
CA GLN A 204 -16.68 -12.82 19.19
C GLN A 204 -17.10 -13.00 17.74
N ILE A 205 -18.25 -12.40 17.40
CA ILE A 205 -18.65 -12.08 16.04
C ILE A 205 -18.40 -10.58 15.84
N PRO A 206 -17.30 -10.21 15.18
CA PRO A 206 -16.96 -8.81 14.99
C PRO A 206 -17.72 -8.22 13.81
N LEU A 207 -18.15 -6.97 13.91
CA LEU A 207 -18.70 -6.18 12.82
C LEU A 207 -17.94 -4.84 12.78
N GLY A 208 -17.31 -4.54 11.66
CA GLY A 208 -16.65 -3.26 11.42
C GLY A 208 -17.38 -2.48 10.33
N PHE A 209 -17.36 -1.16 10.40
CA PHE A 209 -18.15 -0.28 9.55
C PHE A 209 -17.32 0.72 8.75
N SER A 210 -16.00 0.46 8.60
CA SER A 210 -15.13 1.31 7.79
C SER A 210 -15.49 1.21 6.31
N THR A 211 -15.88 2.33 5.74
CA THR A 211 -16.18 2.46 4.31
C THR A 211 -14.93 2.40 3.43
N ALA A 212 -13.79 2.87 3.95
CA ALA A 212 -12.50 2.71 3.28
C ALA A 212 -12.12 1.25 3.10
N LEU A 213 -12.35 0.42 4.15
CA LEU A 213 -12.07 -1.01 4.09
C LEU A 213 -13.07 -1.77 3.22
N LEU A 214 -14.32 -1.31 3.16
CA LEU A 214 -15.28 -1.80 2.18
C LEU A 214 -14.79 -1.57 0.75
N GLY A 215 -14.32 -0.36 0.45
CA GLY A 215 -13.70 -0.02 -0.83
C GLY A 215 -12.45 -0.84 -1.12
N ALA A 216 -11.54 -0.97 -0.16
CA ALA A 216 -10.34 -1.79 -0.29
C ALA A 216 -10.69 -3.27 -0.55
N GLY A 217 -11.65 -3.81 0.19
CA GLY A 217 -12.18 -5.16 -0.02
C GLY A 217 -12.73 -5.35 -1.44
N TYR A 218 -13.47 -4.37 -1.96
CA TYR A 218 -13.99 -4.40 -3.32
C TYR A 218 -12.86 -4.50 -4.36
N LEU A 219 -11.70 -3.87 -4.10
CA LEU A 219 -10.56 -3.87 -5.02
C LEU A 219 -9.69 -5.13 -4.93
N ILE A 220 -9.52 -5.73 -3.76
CA ILE A 220 -8.63 -6.90 -3.58
C ILE A 220 -9.19 -8.21 -4.15
N GLY A 221 -10.51 -8.27 -4.39
CA GLY A 221 -11.18 -9.40 -5.01
C GLY A 221 -11.45 -10.59 -4.07
N ILE A 222 -12.25 -11.54 -4.57
CA ILE A 222 -12.86 -12.63 -3.77
C ILE A 222 -11.84 -13.61 -3.19
N ALA A 223 -10.76 -13.92 -3.91
CA ALA A 223 -9.77 -14.90 -3.44
C ALA A 223 -9.08 -14.43 -2.14
N SER A 224 -8.70 -13.14 -2.10
CA SER A 224 -8.13 -12.53 -0.90
C SER A 224 -9.16 -12.42 0.21
N GLY A 225 -10.41 -12.06 -0.10
CA GLY A 225 -11.48 -12.00 0.88
C GLY A 225 -11.78 -13.34 1.54
N ILE A 226 -11.82 -14.43 0.77
CA ILE A 226 -11.97 -15.79 1.31
C ILE A 226 -10.77 -16.18 2.18
N ALA A 227 -9.55 -15.85 1.75
CA ALA A 227 -8.34 -16.15 2.50
C ALA A 227 -8.30 -15.40 3.85
N ILE A 228 -8.68 -14.12 3.88
CA ILE A 228 -8.84 -13.35 5.12
C ILE A 228 -9.91 -13.99 6.00
N LEU A 229 -11.08 -14.37 5.46
CA LEU A 229 -12.14 -15.04 6.21
C LEU A 229 -11.65 -16.34 6.84
N VAL A 230 -10.90 -17.15 6.11
CA VAL A 230 -10.28 -18.39 6.66
C VAL A 230 -9.37 -18.05 7.83
N GLY A 231 -8.52 -17.01 7.71
CA GLY A 231 -7.67 -16.54 8.80
C GLY A 231 -8.46 -16.09 10.04
N VAL A 232 -9.52 -15.30 9.84
CA VAL A 232 -10.44 -14.88 10.93
C VAL A 232 -11.05 -16.09 11.63
N LEU A 233 -11.51 -17.08 10.88
CA LEU A 233 -12.07 -18.31 11.46
C LEU A 233 -11.04 -19.12 12.23
N ILE A 234 -9.81 -19.25 11.71
CA ILE A 234 -8.71 -19.91 12.43
C ILE A 234 -8.43 -19.20 13.76
N ALA A 235 -8.41 -17.87 13.77
CA ALA A 235 -8.14 -17.09 14.97
C ALA A 235 -9.33 -17.15 15.95
N TRP A 236 -10.53 -16.74 15.51
CA TRP A 236 -11.67 -16.45 16.38
C TRP A 236 -12.65 -17.61 16.55
N ALA A 237 -12.69 -18.60 15.65
CA ALA A 237 -13.43 -19.85 15.88
C ALA A 237 -12.51 -20.98 16.36
N GLY A 238 -11.19 -20.86 16.23
CA GLY A 238 -10.21 -21.87 16.64
C GLY A 238 -9.38 -21.45 17.86
N PHE A 239 -8.31 -20.66 17.63
CA PHE A 239 -7.31 -20.41 18.68
C PHE A 239 -7.80 -19.57 19.86
N VAL A 240 -8.58 -18.50 19.65
CA VAL A 240 -9.06 -17.65 20.75
C VAL A 240 -9.95 -18.43 21.71
N PRO A 241 -11.01 -19.11 21.27
CA PRO A 241 -11.84 -19.88 22.20
C PRO A 241 -11.06 -21.02 22.87
N TYR A 242 -10.14 -21.69 22.15
CA TYR A 242 -9.30 -22.73 22.74
C TYR A 242 -8.39 -22.17 23.85
N LEU A 243 -7.61 -21.13 23.55
CA LEU A 243 -6.65 -20.55 24.50
C LEU A 243 -7.35 -19.83 25.66
N THR A 244 -8.50 -19.18 25.41
CA THR A 244 -9.29 -18.61 26.50
C THR A 244 -9.85 -19.69 27.43
N ASN A 245 -10.25 -20.83 26.91
CA ASN A 245 -10.72 -21.95 27.73
C ASN A 245 -9.59 -22.55 28.59
N VAL A 246 -8.34 -22.57 28.06
CA VAL A 246 -7.16 -23.10 28.76
C VAL A 246 -6.64 -22.13 29.84
N PHE A 247 -6.60 -20.84 29.56
CA PHE A 247 -5.95 -19.84 30.39
C PHE A 247 -6.91 -18.95 31.21
N ALA A 248 -8.23 -19.11 31.05
CA ALA A 248 -9.18 -18.28 31.77
C ALA A 248 -9.15 -18.54 33.29
N PRO A 249 -9.34 -17.48 34.11
CA PRO A 249 -9.53 -17.64 35.55
C PRO A 249 -10.82 -18.39 35.86
N ASP A 250 -11.01 -18.79 37.14
CA ASP A 250 -12.13 -19.62 37.56
C ASP A 250 -13.53 -19.01 37.33
N GLY A 251 -13.61 -17.71 37.07
CA GLY A 251 -14.88 -17.05 36.70
C GLY A 251 -15.21 -17.06 35.18
N GLY A 252 -14.41 -17.70 34.36
CA GLY A 252 -14.51 -17.69 32.90
C GLY A 252 -13.82 -16.53 32.22
N ALA A 253 -13.69 -16.57 30.89
CA ALA A 253 -13.02 -15.53 30.10
C ALA A 253 -13.95 -14.32 29.89
N THR A 254 -13.40 -13.13 30.08
CA THR A 254 -14.06 -11.86 29.71
C THR A 254 -13.62 -11.41 28.32
N ALA A 255 -14.37 -10.49 27.71
CA ALA A 255 -14.01 -9.87 26.43
C ALA A 255 -12.60 -9.25 26.46
N LYS A 256 -12.26 -8.54 27.55
CA LYS A 256 -10.93 -7.94 27.75
C LYS A 256 -9.83 -9.00 27.84
N PHE A 257 -10.11 -10.12 28.52
CA PHE A 257 -9.16 -11.24 28.62
C PHE A 257 -8.93 -11.89 27.26
N ALA A 258 -10.00 -12.13 26.48
CA ALA A 258 -9.89 -12.71 25.14
C ALA A 258 -9.10 -11.82 24.18
N MET A 259 -9.30 -10.49 24.21
CA MET A 259 -8.49 -9.55 23.45
C MET A 259 -7.02 -9.55 23.90
N GLY A 260 -6.75 -9.74 25.19
CA GLY A 260 -5.40 -9.92 25.74
C GLY A 260 -4.73 -11.20 25.21
N ILE A 261 -5.43 -12.32 25.21
CA ILE A 261 -4.96 -13.60 24.64
C ILE A 261 -4.70 -13.47 23.14
N TRP A 262 -5.61 -12.83 22.40
CA TRP A 262 -5.39 -12.58 20.98
C TRP A 262 -4.13 -11.73 20.74
N LYS A 263 -3.96 -10.60 21.46
CA LYS A 263 -2.80 -9.72 21.32
C LYS A 263 -1.48 -10.40 21.68
N SER A 264 -1.44 -11.21 22.75
CA SER A 264 -0.21 -11.80 23.30
C SER A 264 0.18 -13.14 22.71
N LYS A 265 -0.77 -13.87 22.10
CA LYS A 265 -0.56 -15.26 21.61
C LYS A 265 -1.00 -15.45 20.16
N VAL A 266 -2.29 -15.26 19.87
CA VAL A 266 -2.86 -15.59 18.56
C VAL A 266 -2.31 -14.70 17.45
N ARG A 267 -2.05 -13.43 17.74
CA ARG A 267 -1.42 -12.49 16.82
C ARG A 267 -0.03 -12.96 16.38
N PHE A 268 0.75 -13.59 17.27
CA PHE A 268 2.06 -14.19 16.92
C PHE A 268 1.94 -15.42 16.01
N ILE A 269 0.84 -16.17 16.13
CA ILE A 269 0.50 -17.22 15.15
C ILE A 269 0.30 -16.60 13.77
N GLY A 270 -0.46 -15.51 13.67
CA GLY A 270 -0.61 -14.75 12.43
C GLY A 270 0.73 -14.24 11.87
N ALA A 271 1.61 -13.72 12.73
CA ALA A 271 2.94 -13.28 12.36
C ALA A 271 3.79 -14.42 11.74
N GLY A 272 3.80 -15.60 12.36
CA GLY A 272 4.48 -16.79 11.84
C GLY A 272 3.92 -17.22 10.47
N ALA A 273 2.59 -17.22 10.32
CA ALA A 273 1.94 -17.56 9.05
C ALA A 273 2.28 -16.55 7.94
N ILE A 274 2.28 -15.24 8.23
CA ILE A 274 2.70 -14.19 7.30
C ILE A 274 4.17 -14.37 6.91
N GLY A 275 5.05 -14.61 7.89
CA GLY A 275 6.48 -14.76 7.67
C GLY A 275 6.80 -15.88 6.69
N ILE A 276 6.27 -17.10 6.92
CA ILE A 276 6.51 -18.24 6.03
C ILE A 276 5.84 -18.06 4.66
N ALA A 277 4.65 -17.45 4.61
CA ALA A 277 3.96 -17.14 3.36
C ALA A 277 4.76 -16.13 2.50
N ALA A 278 5.37 -15.13 3.13
CA ALA A 278 6.25 -14.17 2.46
C ALA A 278 7.51 -14.85 1.90
N ILE A 279 8.17 -15.68 2.69
CA ILE A 279 9.35 -16.46 2.25
C ILE A 279 8.97 -17.37 1.07
N TRP A 280 7.83 -18.08 1.16
CA TRP A 280 7.34 -18.93 0.07
C TRP A 280 7.08 -18.13 -1.22
N THR A 281 6.44 -16.97 -1.09
CA THR A 281 6.19 -16.09 -2.23
C THR A 281 7.50 -15.68 -2.90
N LEU A 282 8.51 -15.32 -2.13
CA LEU A 282 9.84 -14.97 -2.66
C LEU A 282 10.50 -16.17 -3.35
N ILE A 283 10.43 -17.37 -2.75
CA ILE A 283 10.97 -18.59 -3.36
C ILE A 283 10.32 -18.87 -4.72
N THR A 284 9.01 -18.76 -4.82
CA THR A 284 8.27 -18.97 -6.08
C THR A 284 8.62 -17.94 -7.15
N LEU A 285 9.09 -16.77 -6.75
CA LEU A 285 9.44 -15.66 -7.64
C LEU A 285 10.93 -15.59 -7.98
N ILE A 286 11.78 -16.41 -7.35
CA ILE A 286 13.23 -16.44 -7.64
C ILE A 286 13.49 -16.67 -9.14
N LYS A 287 12.81 -17.64 -9.76
CA LYS A 287 13.01 -17.95 -11.17
C LYS A 287 12.60 -16.78 -12.08
N PRO A 288 11.39 -16.20 -11.98
CA PRO A 288 11.01 -14.99 -12.70
C PRO A 288 11.96 -13.80 -12.47
N ILE A 289 12.43 -13.60 -11.23
CA ILE A 289 13.36 -12.52 -10.90
C ILE A 289 14.70 -12.71 -11.63
N ILE A 290 15.25 -13.92 -11.58
CA ILE A 290 16.51 -14.25 -12.28
C ILE A 290 16.37 -14.08 -13.80
N GLU A 291 15.23 -14.50 -14.37
CA GLU A 291 14.92 -14.31 -15.80
C GLU A 291 14.84 -12.82 -16.15
N GLY A 292 14.15 -12.02 -15.37
CA GLY A 292 14.09 -10.56 -15.52
C GLY A 292 15.47 -9.91 -15.46
N MET A 293 16.30 -10.30 -14.48
CA MET A 293 17.67 -9.79 -14.35
C MET A 293 18.55 -10.20 -15.54
N LYS A 294 18.47 -11.46 -16.03
CA LYS A 294 19.23 -11.90 -17.20
C LYS A 294 18.87 -11.09 -18.45
N ILE A 295 17.59 -10.81 -18.66
CA ILE A 295 17.11 -9.96 -19.76
C ILE A 295 17.68 -8.54 -19.62
N SER A 296 17.68 -7.98 -18.40
CA SER A 296 18.23 -6.65 -18.12
C SER A 296 19.72 -6.55 -18.41
N VAL A 297 20.52 -7.52 -17.92
CA VAL A 297 21.97 -7.56 -18.18
C VAL A 297 22.25 -7.72 -19.67
N LYS A 298 21.49 -8.58 -20.38
CA LYS A 298 21.65 -8.74 -21.84
C LYS A 298 21.32 -7.45 -22.60
N SER A 299 20.29 -6.72 -22.16
CA SER A 299 19.89 -5.43 -22.73
C SER A 299 20.94 -4.33 -22.51
N MET A 300 21.62 -4.34 -21.34
CA MET A 300 22.72 -3.39 -21.06
C MET A 300 23.95 -3.63 -21.94
N ASN A 301 24.19 -4.87 -22.35
CA ASN A 301 25.32 -5.27 -23.19
C ASN A 301 25.03 -5.15 -24.70
N SER A 302 23.81 -4.87 -25.13
CA SER A 302 23.50 -4.62 -26.54
C SER A 302 24.06 -3.25 -26.96
N SER A 303 24.77 -3.26 -28.11
CA SER A 303 25.56 -2.14 -28.58
C SER A 303 24.73 -0.87 -28.83
N ALA A 304 25.36 0.28 -28.59
CA ALA A 304 24.80 1.62 -28.82
C ALA A 304 24.41 1.90 -30.31
N ALA A 305 24.79 1.01 -31.22
CA ALA A 305 24.54 1.14 -32.66
C ALA A 305 23.09 0.84 -33.10
N GLU A 306 22.30 0.15 -32.29
CA GLU A 306 20.89 -0.14 -32.58
C GLU A 306 19.90 0.85 -31.96
N ARG A 307 20.39 1.93 -31.37
CA ARG A 307 19.55 2.96 -30.77
C ARG A 307 19.07 3.93 -31.85
N GLU A 308 18.01 3.57 -32.54
CA GLU A 308 17.20 4.58 -33.20
C GLU A 308 16.72 5.57 -32.13
N THR A 309 17.10 6.84 -32.30
CA THR A 309 16.88 7.93 -31.33
C THR A 309 15.45 8.46 -31.43
N HIS A 310 14.46 7.57 -31.26
CA HIS A 310 13.07 8.00 -31.18
C HIS A 310 12.77 8.60 -29.78
N ARG A 311 11.99 9.68 -29.76
CA ARG A 311 11.57 10.37 -28.53
C ARG A 311 11.03 9.40 -27.46
N MET A 312 10.23 8.42 -27.86
CA MET A 312 9.58 7.44 -27.00
C MET A 312 10.54 6.37 -26.43
N ASP A 313 11.80 6.33 -26.88
CA ASP A 313 12.82 5.39 -26.39
C ASP A 313 13.99 6.08 -25.67
N THR A 314 13.91 7.40 -25.50
CA THR A 314 14.97 8.18 -24.89
C THR A 314 14.80 8.20 -23.37
N ASP A 315 15.66 7.47 -22.66
CA ASP A 315 15.79 7.51 -21.21
C ASP A 315 16.64 8.71 -20.76
N MET A 316 16.65 8.97 -19.45
CA MET A 316 17.51 9.98 -18.83
C MET A 316 18.97 9.76 -19.22
N SER A 317 19.68 10.86 -19.57
CA SER A 317 21.07 10.76 -20.01
C SER A 317 21.97 10.16 -18.92
N THR A 318 22.96 9.36 -19.31
CA THR A 318 23.91 8.74 -18.35
C THR A 318 24.57 9.78 -17.44
N LYS A 319 24.87 10.98 -17.96
CA LYS A 319 25.42 12.06 -17.14
C LYS A 319 24.43 12.52 -16.05
N SER A 320 23.17 12.72 -16.42
CA SER A 320 22.12 13.12 -15.47
C SER A 320 21.89 12.03 -14.42
N VAL A 321 21.85 10.75 -14.83
CA VAL A 321 21.72 9.62 -13.91
C VAL A 321 22.88 9.59 -12.91
N LEU A 322 24.14 9.77 -13.37
CA LEU A 322 25.31 9.78 -12.49
C LEU A 322 25.30 10.96 -11.52
N ILE A 323 24.87 12.15 -11.96
CA ILE A 323 24.76 13.32 -11.07
C ILE A 323 23.70 13.07 -9.99
N VAL A 324 22.50 12.61 -10.37
CA VAL A 324 21.43 12.30 -9.41
C VAL A 324 21.86 11.18 -8.47
N PHE A 325 22.52 10.15 -8.98
CA PHE A 325 23.05 9.05 -8.16
C PHE A 325 24.08 9.56 -7.15
N ALA A 326 25.00 10.43 -7.54
CA ALA A 326 25.98 11.02 -6.62
C ALA A 326 25.32 11.86 -5.52
N ILE A 327 24.28 12.63 -5.86
CA ILE A 327 23.50 13.41 -4.87
C ILE A 327 22.81 12.46 -3.89
N ILE A 328 22.17 11.40 -4.38
CA ILE A 328 21.52 10.40 -3.54
C ILE A 328 22.53 9.69 -2.64
N LEU A 329 23.68 9.32 -3.16
CA LEU A 329 24.74 8.65 -2.39
C LEU A 329 25.22 9.52 -1.23
N ILE A 330 25.46 10.81 -1.48
CA ILE A 330 25.80 11.78 -0.44
C ILE A 330 24.66 11.88 0.58
N GLY A 331 23.41 11.95 0.12
CA GLY A 331 22.24 11.98 0.98
C GLY A 331 22.14 10.75 1.87
N LEU A 332 22.38 9.55 1.32
CA LEU A 332 22.39 8.30 2.11
C LEU A 332 23.50 8.28 3.17
N VAL A 333 24.71 8.71 2.80
CA VAL A 333 25.83 8.79 3.75
C VAL A 333 25.48 9.75 4.90
N ILE A 334 24.93 10.93 4.59
CA ILE A 334 24.47 11.89 5.59
C ILE A 334 23.38 11.27 6.48
N THR A 335 22.41 10.59 5.88
CA THR A 335 21.28 9.98 6.59
C THR A 335 21.74 8.92 7.60
N PHE A 336 22.61 8.01 7.17
CA PHE A 336 23.17 6.98 8.07
C PHE A 336 24.13 7.57 9.10
N TRP A 337 24.95 8.54 8.70
CA TRP A 337 25.85 9.21 9.62
C TRP A 337 25.09 9.97 10.73
N ASP A 338 24.06 10.71 10.39
CA ASP A 338 23.21 11.44 11.33
C ASP A 338 22.54 10.48 12.34
N PHE A 339 21.99 9.37 11.83
CA PHE A 339 21.37 8.35 12.69
C PHE A 339 22.37 7.70 13.67
N VAL A 340 23.54 7.32 13.19
CA VAL A 340 24.55 6.61 13.99
C VAL A 340 25.30 7.54 14.93
N SER A 341 25.51 8.81 14.55
CA SER A 341 26.22 9.80 15.36
C SER A 341 25.49 10.19 16.66
N ALA A 342 24.21 9.89 16.75
CA ALA A 342 23.42 10.12 17.97
C ALA A 342 23.82 9.23 19.16
N VAL A 343 24.62 8.19 18.92
CA VAL A 343 25.03 7.23 19.94
C VAL A 343 26.56 7.34 20.19
N PRO A 344 27.03 7.31 21.43
CA PRO A 344 28.47 7.39 21.76
C PRO A 344 29.19 6.06 21.48
N ILE A 345 29.51 5.81 20.23
CA ILE A 345 30.27 4.67 19.76
C ILE A 345 31.62 5.09 19.17
N SER A 346 32.53 4.15 18.96
CA SER A 346 33.83 4.43 18.37
C SER A 346 33.66 4.92 16.91
N ALA A 347 34.55 5.81 16.47
CA ALA A 347 34.53 6.32 15.10
C ALA A 347 34.65 5.21 14.04
N GLY A 348 35.43 4.15 14.34
CA GLY A 348 35.55 2.99 13.46
C GLY A 348 34.21 2.25 13.28
N LEU A 349 33.51 1.97 14.37
CA LEU A 349 32.19 1.33 14.34
C LEU A 349 31.16 2.22 13.65
N MET A 350 31.18 3.53 13.92
CA MET A 350 30.28 4.49 13.28
C MET A 350 30.42 4.42 11.75
N TRP A 351 31.63 4.55 11.21
CA TRP A 351 31.83 4.50 9.76
C TRP A 351 31.57 3.10 9.18
N THR A 352 31.83 2.02 9.92
CA THR A 352 31.45 0.66 9.51
C THR A 352 29.94 0.57 9.30
N LEU A 353 29.11 1.04 10.26
CA LEU A 353 27.67 1.00 10.16
C LEU A 353 27.13 1.90 9.02
N VAL A 354 27.73 3.10 8.83
CA VAL A 354 27.36 3.98 7.71
C VAL A 354 27.66 3.32 6.37
N VAL A 355 28.87 2.80 6.17
CA VAL A 355 29.27 2.16 4.91
C VAL A 355 28.40 0.92 4.64
N VAL A 356 28.20 0.09 5.64
CA VAL A 356 27.36 -1.14 5.52
C VAL A 356 25.92 -0.74 5.21
N GLY A 357 25.36 0.29 5.87
CA GLY A 357 24.02 0.81 5.57
C GLY A 357 23.86 1.24 4.11
N VAL A 358 24.83 1.99 3.59
CA VAL A 358 24.85 2.42 2.18
C VAL A 358 25.00 1.21 1.24
N VAL A 359 25.89 0.27 1.55
CA VAL A 359 26.11 -0.93 0.73
C VAL A 359 24.83 -1.81 0.70
N VAL A 360 24.18 -2.00 1.82
CA VAL A 360 22.89 -2.71 1.91
C VAL A 360 21.81 -2.00 1.07
N ALA A 361 21.69 -0.68 1.19
CA ALA A 361 20.75 0.09 0.38
C ALA A 361 21.02 -0.06 -1.13
N LEU A 362 22.27 -0.05 -1.56
CA LEU A 362 22.63 -0.17 -2.97
C LEU A 362 22.45 -1.60 -3.50
N LEU A 363 23.01 -2.60 -2.81
CA LEU A 363 23.00 -3.99 -3.30
C LEU A 363 21.62 -4.62 -3.13
N ILE A 364 21.10 -4.64 -1.90
CA ILE A 364 19.80 -5.26 -1.63
C ILE A 364 18.71 -4.44 -2.27
N GLY A 365 18.82 -3.10 -2.24
CA GLY A 365 17.90 -2.19 -2.90
C GLY A 365 17.78 -2.45 -4.40
N PHE A 366 18.87 -2.70 -5.13
CA PHE A 366 18.82 -3.03 -6.55
C PHE A 366 18.12 -4.37 -6.83
N PHE A 367 18.44 -5.42 -6.08
CA PHE A 367 17.77 -6.71 -6.22
C PHE A 367 16.28 -6.62 -5.92
N VAL A 368 15.94 -5.89 -4.87
CA VAL A 368 14.54 -5.66 -4.47
C VAL A 368 13.81 -4.82 -5.51
N ALA A 369 14.46 -3.79 -6.08
CA ALA A 369 13.87 -2.99 -7.15
C ALA A 369 13.54 -3.83 -8.39
N ALA A 370 14.45 -4.71 -8.80
CA ALA A 370 14.21 -5.63 -9.92
C ALA A 370 13.07 -6.62 -9.62
N ALA A 371 13.06 -7.18 -8.40
CA ALA A 371 12.04 -8.10 -7.96
C ALA A 371 10.65 -7.46 -7.92
N CYS A 372 10.53 -6.30 -7.25
CA CYS A 372 9.27 -5.57 -7.13
C CYS A 372 8.76 -5.12 -8.50
N GLY A 373 9.63 -4.57 -9.33
CA GLY A 373 9.25 -4.11 -10.66
C GLY A 373 8.74 -5.25 -11.55
N TYR A 374 9.39 -6.41 -11.52
CA TYR A 374 8.93 -7.59 -12.24
C TYR A 374 7.56 -8.08 -11.74
N MET A 375 7.39 -8.15 -10.43
CA MET A 375 6.13 -8.59 -9.81
C MET A 375 4.99 -7.64 -10.09
N ALA A 376 5.23 -6.35 -10.00
CA ALA A 376 4.24 -5.33 -10.36
C ALA A 376 3.82 -5.49 -11.83
N GLY A 377 4.77 -5.73 -12.73
CA GLY A 377 4.49 -6.01 -14.14
C GLY A 377 3.63 -7.26 -14.35
N LEU A 378 3.79 -8.28 -13.51
CA LEU A 378 3.08 -9.55 -13.62
C LEU A 378 1.66 -9.51 -13.02
N ILE A 379 1.50 -8.95 -11.82
CA ILE A 379 0.26 -9.06 -11.02
C ILE A 379 -0.34 -7.71 -10.62
N GLY A 380 0.31 -6.60 -10.92
CA GLY A 380 -0.09 -5.26 -10.49
C GLY A 380 0.59 -4.80 -9.21
N THR A 381 0.66 -3.48 -9.03
CA THR A 381 1.29 -2.84 -7.87
C THR A 381 0.55 -3.17 -6.57
N SER A 382 -0.77 -3.09 -6.60
CA SER A 382 -1.63 -3.32 -5.42
C SER A 382 -1.59 -4.77 -4.90
N ALA A 383 -1.29 -5.74 -5.79
CA ALA A 383 -1.19 -7.16 -5.44
C ALA A 383 0.25 -7.62 -5.16
N SER A 384 1.23 -6.76 -5.38
CA SER A 384 2.65 -7.06 -5.17
C SER A 384 2.96 -7.18 -3.66
N PRO A 385 3.71 -8.21 -3.23
CA PRO A 385 3.98 -8.46 -1.80
C PRO A 385 5.12 -7.59 -1.25
N ILE A 386 4.97 -6.26 -1.25
CA ILE A 386 5.96 -5.34 -0.66
C ILE A 386 6.21 -5.67 0.82
N SER A 387 5.17 -6.04 1.56
CA SER A 387 5.31 -6.47 2.97
C SER A 387 6.18 -7.72 3.12
N GLY A 388 6.07 -8.69 2.21
CA GLY A 388 6.91 -9.88 2.20
C GLY A 388 8.40 -9.55 1.95
N ILE A 389 8.64 -8.65 1.01
CA ILE A 389 9.99 -8.13 0.72
C ILE A 389 10.53 -7.35 1.92
N GLY A 390 9.68 -6.56 2.59
CA GLY A 390 10.03 -5.85 3.81
C GLY A 390 10.46 -6.80 4.94
N ILE A 391 9.77 -7.92 5.13
CA ILE A 391 10.15 -8.95 6.09
C ILE A 391 11.54 -9.52 5.76
N LEU A 392 11.80 -9.87 4.51
CA LEU A 392 13.11 -10.37 4.09
C LEU A 392 14.20 -9.32 4.31
N ALA A 393 13.96 -8.08 3.91
CA ALA A 393 14.89 -6.98 4.12
C ALA A 393 15.17 -6.75 5.61
N THR A 394 14.14 -6.86 6.48
CA THR A 394 14.28 -6.77 7.93
C THR A 394 15.18 -7.90 8.49
N ILE A 395 14.96 -9.12 8.05
CA ILE A 395 15.78 -10.28 8.48
C ILE A 395 17.24 -10.07 8.05
N ILE A 396 17.49 -9.72 6.78
CA ILE A 396 18.85 -9.54 6.26
C ILE A 396 19.55 -8.38 6.99
N SER A 397 18.89 -7.22 7.09
CA SER A 397 19.45 -6.06 7.80
C SER A 397 19.73 -6.38 9.27
N SER A 398 18.82 -7.10 9.93
CA SER A 398 19.01 -7.50 11.33
C SER A 398 20.18 -8.46 11.50
N LEU A 399 20.35 -9.44 10.62
CA LEU A 399 21.49 -10.38 10.66
C LEU A 399 22.81 -9.64 10.41
N VAL A 400 22.86 -8.75 9.43
CA VAL A 400 24.06 -7.94 9.14
C VAL A 400 24.46 -7.11 10.35
N VAL A 401 23.49 -6.39 10.95
CA VAL A 401 23.75 -5.57 12.14
C VAL A 401 24.08 -6.45 13.35
N TYR A 402 23.45 -7.63 13.49
CA TYR A 402 23.74 -8.57 14.57
C TYR A 402 25.22 -9.00 14.59
N PHE A 403 25.76 -9.38 13.42
CA PHE A 403 27.18 -9.75 13.33
C PHE A 403 28.09 -8.58 13.71
N ILE A 404 27.82 -7.36 13.23
CA ILE A 404 28.62 -6.19 13.58
C ILE A 404 28.50 -5.87 15.07
N ALA A 405 27.30 -5.93 15.63
CA ALA A 405 27.03 -5.64 17.03
C ALA A 405 27.67 -6.64 17.98
N SER A 406 27.68 -7.94 17.61
CA SER A 406 28.32 -9.00 18.42
C SER A 406 29.84 -8.84 18.47
N GLU A 407 30.49 -8.54 17.35
CA GLU A 407 31.94 -8.32 17.28
C GLU A 407 32.37 -7.05 18.05
N ASN A 408 31.49 -6.08 18.22
CA ASN A 408 31.78 -4.81 18.90
C ASN A 408 31.19 -4.71 20.33
N ASN A 409 30.75 -5.82 20.91
CA ASN A 409 30.18 -5.92 22.25
C ASN A 409 28.99 -4.96 22.52
N LEU A 410 28.22 -4.60 21.50
CA LEU A 410 27.03 -3.74 21.67
C LEU A 410 25.94 -4.38 22.54
N PHE A 411 25.92 -5.72 22.61
CA PHE A 411 24.97 -6.47 23.44
C PHE A 411 25.28 -6.46 24.94
N ALA A 412 26.39 -5.84 25.36
CA ALA A 412 26.72 -5.68 26.78
C ALA A 412 25.76 -4.76 27.53
N THR A 413 25.01 -3.91 26.81
CA THR A 413 24.05 -2.97 27.40
C THR A 413 22.71 -3.04 26.71
N GLU A 414 21.62 -2.80 27.45
CA GLU A 414 20.28 -2.75 26.90
C GLU A 414 20.15 -1.66 25.82
N ALA A 415 20.77 -0.50 26.03
CA ALA A 415 20.83 0.59 25.06
C ALA A 415 21.54 0.18 23.76
N GLY A 416 22.58 -0.66 23.83
CA GLY A 416 23.28 -1.18 22.67
C GLY A 416 22.41 -2.15 21.86
N VAL A 417 21.63 -3.02 22.52
CA VAL A 417 20.65 -3.91 21.89
C VAL A 417 19.56 -3.09 21.21
N GLN A 418 19.02 -2.08 21.90
CA GLN A 418 18.01 -1.17 21.34
C GLN A 418 18.53 -0.43 20.10
N PHE A 419 19.74 0.12 20.18
CA PHE A 419 20.38 0.79 19.05
C PHE A 419 20.60 -0.16 17.86
N ALA A 420 21.13 -1.37 18.10
CA ALA A 420 21.34 -2.34 17.03
C ALA A 420 20.02 -2.72 16.34
N THR A 421 18.95 -2.94 17.12
CA THR A 421 17.62 -3.21 16.58
C THR A 421 17.09 -2.02 15.77
N ALA A 422 17.24 -0.80 16.31
CA ALA A 422 16.84 0.43 15.62
C ALA A 422 17.62 0.64 14.33
N MET A 423 18.93 0.37 14.31
CA MET A 423 19.77 0.46 13.11
C MET A 423 19.32 -0.52 12.02
N ALA A 424 18.95 -1.75 12.37
CA ALA A 424 18.41 -2.72 11.42
C ALA A 424 17.08 -2.25 10.80
N ILE A 425 16.18 -1.70 11.61
CA ILE A 425 14.91 -1.10 11.14
C ILE A 425 15.19 0.12 10.26
N PHE A 426 16.13 0.97 10.63
CA PHE A 426 16.50 2.15 9.86
C PHE A 426 17.07 1.78 8.48
N MET A 427 17.97 0.79 8.40
CA MET A 427 18.48 0.25 7.15
C MET A 427 17.35 -0.32 6.27
N THR A 428 16.47 -1.10 6.88
CA THR A 428 15.31 -1.68 6.19
C THR A 428 14.39 -0.60 5.63
N SER A 429 14.24 0.54 6.32
CA SER A 429 13.40 1.65 5.87
C SER A 429 13.86 2.19 4.51
N VAL A 430 15.17 2.33 4.28
CA VAL A 430 15.71 2.75 2.99
C VAL A 430 15.39 1.72 1.90
N VAL A 431 15.56 0.42 2.21
CA VAL A 431 15.28 -0.67 1.26
C VAL A 431 13.78 -0.70 0.89
N ILE A 432 12.88 -0.50 1.86
CA ILE A 432 11.43 -0.43 1.60
C ILE A 432 11.07 0.79 0.76
N ALA A 433 11.68 1.94 0.97
CA ALA A 433 11.47 3.12 0.12
C ALA A 433 11.87 2.84 -1.33
N ILE A 434 13.00 2.15 -1.56
CA ILE A 434 13.43 1.71 -2.89
C ILE A 434 12.41 0.74 -3.50
N ALA A 435 12.02 -0.28 -2.74
CA ALA A 435 11.07 -1.30 -3.15
C ALA A 435 9.72 -0.70 -3.59
N SER A 436 9.23 0.21 -2.78
CA SER A 436 7.93 0.86 -2.98
C SER A 436 7.85 1.60 -4.30
N ILE A 437 8.81 2.48 -4.55
CA ILE A 437 8.85 3.26 -5.80
C ILE A 437 9.11 2.36 -7.00
N SER A 438 10.03 1.40 -6.90
CA SER A 438 10.33 0.47 -8.01
C SER A 438 9.13 -0.38 -8.40
N ASN A 439 8.28 -0.72 -7.44
CA ASN A 439 7.07 -1.49 -7.64
C ASN A 439 6.05 -0.76 -8.55
N ASP A 440 5.91 0.54 -8.41
CA ASP A 440 4.93 1.33 -9.16
C ASP A 440 5.50 1.92 -10.46
N ASN A 441 6.76 2.28 -10.43
CA ASN A 441 7.44 3.01 -11.48
C ASN A 441 7.35 2.33 -12.86
N LEU A 442 7.49 1.01 -12.93
CA LEU A 442 7.39 0.27 -14.20
C LEU A 442 5.96 0.23 -14.74
N GLN A 443 4.95 0.29 -13.89
CA GLN A 443 3.55 0.46 -14.32
C GLN A 443 3.35 1.83 -15.00
N ASP A 444 3.87 2.89 -14.37
CA ASP A 444 3.79 4.23 -14.93
C ASP A 444 4.56 4.37 -16.25
N LEU A 445 5.74 3.78 -16.34
CA LEU A 445 6.52 3.74 -17.57
C LEU A 445 5.81 2.94 -18.69
N LYS A 446 5.05 1.90 -18.32
CA LYS A 446 4.16 1.18 -19.27
C LYS A 446 3.01 2.06 -19.72
N THR A 447 2.38 2.79 -18.81
CA THR A 447 1.35 3.78 -19.16
C THR A 447 1.90 4.78 -20.19
N GLY A 448 3.06 5.37 -19.91
CA GLY A 448 3.71 6.32 -20.80
C GLY A 448 4.06 5.72 -22.15
N GLN A 449 4.58 4.50 -22.19
CA GLN A 449 4.84 3.79 -23.45
C GLN A 449 3.58 3.68 -24.30
N LEU A 450 2.44 3.35 -23.69
CA LEU A 450 1.17 3.13 -24.39
C LEU A 450 0.52 4.43 -24.86
N VAL A 451 0.73 5.55 -24.17
CA VAL A 451 0.22 6.88 -24.59
C VAL A 451 1.22 7.69 -25.41
N GLY A 452 2.44 7.17 -25.61
CA GLY A 452 3.48 7.82 -26.42
C GLY A 452 4.26 8.91 -25.68
N ALA A 453 4.41 8.81 -24.37
CA ALA A 453 5.19 9.74 -23.55
C ALA A 453 6.69 9.52 -23.69
N THR A 454 7.45 10.57 -23.38
CA THR A 454 8.92 10.52 -23.37
C THR A 454 9.46 9.97 -22.05
N PRO A 455 10.17 8.82 -22.04
CA PRO A 455 10.58 8.15 -20.80
C PRO A 455 11.39 9.02 -19.83
N TRP A 456 12.39 9.78 -20.32
CA TRP A 456 13.19 10.61 -19.44
C TRP A 456 12.37 11.70 -18.72
N ARG A 457 11.30 12.19 -19.33
CA ARG A 457 10.39 13.16 -18.71
C ARG A 457 9.54 12.51 -17.61
N GLN A 458 9.09 11.28 -17.85
CA GLN A 458 8.42 10.50 -16.79
C GLN A 458 9.36 10.19 -15.62
N GLN A 459 10.62 9.85 -15.91
CA GLN A 459 11.62 9.60 -14.87
C GLN A 459 11.86 10.83 -14.00
N ILE A 460 11.87 12.04 -14.60
CA ILE A 460 11.89 13.30 -13.83
C ILE A 460 10.61 13.49 -13.02
N ALA A 461 9.43 13.23 -13.60
CA ALA A 461 8.15 13.33 -12.88
C ALA A 461 8.12 12.41 -11.66
N LEU A 462 8.64 11.18 -11.78
CA LEU A 462 8.78 10.22 -10.69
C LEU A 462 9.74 10.69 -9.58
N LEU A 463 10.89 11.26 -9.95
CA LEU A 463 11.83 11.87 -9.00
C LEU A 463 11.15 13.01 -8.23
N LEU A 464 10.43 13.89 -8.94
CA LEU A 464 9.67 14.98 -8.31
C LEU A 464 8.56 14.45 -7.40
N GLY A 465 7.85 13.41 -7.82
CA GLY A 465 6.83 12.73 -7.03
C GLY A 465 7.40 12.10 -5.75
N SER A 466 8.53 11.43 -5.86
CA SER A 466 9.23 10.83 -4.71
C SER A 466 9.63 11.88 -3.68
N VAL A 467 10.19 13.03 -4.14
CA VAL A 467 10.56 14.12 -3.24
C VAL A 467 9.34 14.79 -2.62
N ALA A 468 8.29 15.05 -3.41
CA ALA A 468 7.04 15.62 -2.91
C ALA A 468 6.37 14.72 -1.87
N GLY A 469 6.31 13.40 -2.12
CA GLY A 469 5.84 12.43 -1.15
C GLY A 469 6.68 12.41 0.13
N ALA A 470 8.01 12.45 0.00
CA ALA A 470 8.93 12.46 1.13
C ALA A 470 8.71 13.66 2.06
N VAL A 471 8.40 14.84 1.50
CA VAL A 471 8.06 16.03 2.30
C VAL A 471 6.82 15.83 3.15
N ALA A 472 5.81 15.10 2.62
CA ALA A 472 4.54 14.88 3.31
C ALA A 472 4.62 13.82 4.42
N ILE A 473 5.46 12.79 4.28
CA ILE A 473 5.44 11.60 5.14
C ILE A 473 5.70 11.92 6.61
N ALA A 474 6.78 12.65 6.93
CA ALA A 474 7.12 12.94 8.32
C ALA A 474 6.05 13.79 9.05
N PRO A 475 5.55 14.90 8.46
CA PRO A 475 4.48 15.68 9.09
C PRO A 475 3.19 14.87 9.28
N VAL A 476 2.80 14.07 8.30
CA VAL A 476 1.58 13.25 8.38
C VAL A 476 1.74 12.15 9.44
N LEU A 477 2.89 11.47 9.48
CA LEU A 477 3.17 10.46 10.50
C LEU A 477 3.17 11.04 11.91
N ASN A 478 3.82 12.20 12.12
CA ASN A 478 3.79 12.88 13.41
C ASN A 478 2.37 13.30 13.82
N LEU A 479 1.60 13.84 12.87
CA LEU A 479 0.22 14.23 13.11
C LEU A 479 -0.61 13.02 13.56
N LEU A 480 -0.54 11.91 12.84
CA LEU A 480 -1.31 10.71 13.17
C LEU A 480 -0.84 10.05 14.47
N TYR A 481 0.47 10.06 14.73
CA TYR A 481 1.02 9.60 16.00
C TYR A 481 0.50 10.42 17.19
N GLN A 482 0.56 11.75 17.09
CA GLN A 482 0.07 12.63 18.14
C GLN A 482 -1.45 12.53 18.35
N ALA A 483 -2.22 12.30 17.29
CA ALA A 483 -3.67 12.21 17.35
C ALA A 483 -4.17 10.87 17.91
N TYR A 484 -3.63 9.78 17.37
CA TYR A 484 -4.17 8.43 17.61
C TYR A 484 -3.21 7.50 18.35
N GLY A 485 -1.90 7.78 18.36
CA GLY A 485 -0.91 6.80 18.78
C GLY A 485 -0.84 5.58 17.86
N PHE A 486 0.13 4.70 18.14
CA PHE A 486 0.25 3.41 17.43
C PHE A 486 0.23 2.27 18.44
N THR A 487 -0.14 1.07 18.01
CA THR A 487 -0.05 -0.12 18.86
C THR A 487 1.38 -0.29 19.39
N GLY A 488 1.54 -0.26 20.70
CA GLY A 488 2.85 -0.36 21.37
C GLY A 488 3.63 0.95 21.48
N ALA A 489 3.11 2.07 20.96
CA ALA A 489 3.73 3.38 21.09
C ALA A 489 2.64 4.46 21.21
N LEU A 490 2.43 4.97 22.41
CA LEU A 490 1.46 6.03 22.69
C LEU A 490 2.19 7.32 23.01
N PRO A 491 1.81 8.47 22.42
CA PRO A 491 2.43 9.75 22.69
C PRO A 491 2.06 10.30 24.08
N ARG A 492 0.96 9.83 24.68
CA ARG A 492 0.46 10.22 25.99
C ARG A 492 -0.01 8.99 26.77
N ALA A 493 0.32 8.94 28.07
CA ALA A 493 -0.02 7.81 28.94
C ALA A 493 -1.54 7.61 29.16
N GLU A 494 -2.32 8.67 28.99
CA GLU A 494 -3.77 8.69 29.21
C GLU A 494 -4.59 8.14 28.02
N MET A 495 -3.94 7.94 26.87
CA MET A 495 -4.61 7.45 25.65
C MET A 495 -5.07 6.00 25.81
N ASP A 496 -6.24 5.68 25.26
CA ASP A 496 -6.71 4.31 25.18
C ASP A 496 -5.87 3.50 24.16
N PRO A 497 -5.12 2.48 24.60
CA PRO A 497 -4.34 1.63 23.69
C PRO A 497 -5.19 0.87 22.65
N ASN A 498 -6.50 0.76 22.88
CA ASN A 498 -7.40 0.07 21.92
C ASN A 498 -7.87 0.99 20.80
N ALA A 499 -7.84 2.30 21.02
CA ALA A 499 -8.14 3.30 19.98
C ALA A 499 -6.94 3.63 19.09
N ALA A 500 -5.73 3.15 19.44
CA ALA A 500 -4.53 3.40 18.66
C ALA A 500 -4.58 2.74 17.27
N LEU A 501 -3.94 3.40 16.28
CA LEU A 501 -3.76 2.81 14.96
C LEU A 501 -2.94 1.52 15.06
N SER A 502 -3.41 0.46 14.42
CA SER A 502 -2.86 -0.88 14.60
C SER A 502 -1.44 -1.05 14.05
N ALA A 503 -1.03 -0.24 13.06
CA ALA A 503 0.26 -0.27 12.36
C ALA A 503 0.80 -1.71 12.16
N PRO A 504 0.03 -2.61 11.53
CA PRO A 504 0.24 -4.06 11.65
C PRO A 504 1.56 -4.52 11.06
N GLN A 505 1.96 -3.97 9.91
CA GLN A 505 3.21 -4.35 9.25
C GLN A 505 4.44 -3.86 10.05
N ALA A 506 4.41 -2.62 10.55
CA ALA A 506 5.48 -2.09 11.37
C ALA A 506 5.64 -2.89 12.66
N THR A 507 4.53 -3.25 13.32
CA THR A 507 4.55 -4.12 14.50
C THR A 507 5.18 -5.47 14.19
N LEU A 508 4.82 -6.09 13.05
CA LEU A 508 5.38 -7.38 12.63
C LEU A 508 6.88 -7.30 12.39
N MET A 509 7.33 -6.31 11.61
CA MET A 509 8.74 -6.13 11.28
C MET A 509 9.58 -5.80 12.52
N THR A 510 9.05 -4.95 13.41
CA THR A 510 9.69 -4.66 14.69
C THR A 510 9.82 -5.90 15.56
N THR A 511 8.76 -6.71 15.63
CA THR A 511 8.77 -7.98 16.35
C THR A 511 9.81 -8.95 15.80
N ILE A 512 9.96 -9.06 14.49
CA ILE A 512 10.98 -9.90 13.85
C ILE A 512 12.40 -9.39 14.19
N ALA A 513 12.63 -8.08 14.06
CA ALA A 513 13.91 -7.49 14.41
C ALA A 513 14.24 -7.75 15.90
N GLN A 514 13.32 -7.44 16.81
CA GLN A 514 13.50 -7.72 18.24
C GLN A 514 13.78 -9.21 18.52
N GLY A 515 13.12 -10.11 17.79
CA GLY A 515 13.32 -11.54 17.93
C GLY A 515 14.74 -12.03 17.58
N ILE A 516 15.40 -11.32 16.68
CA ILE A 516 16.79 -11.62 16.30
C ILE A 516 17.76 -11.11 17.38
N PHE A 517 17.50 -9.94 17.97
CA PHE A 517 18.38 -9.31 18.95
C PHE A 517 18.10 -9.72 20.41
N ASN A 518 16.85 -10.01 20.75
CA ASN A 518 16.41 -10.38 22.10
C ASN A 518 15.95 -11.84 22.13
N SER A 519 16.57 -12.66 22.98
CA SER A 519 16.17 -14.07 23.18
C SER A 519 14.86 -14.25 23.98
N SER A 520 14.10 -13.19 24.23
CA SER A 520 12.92 -13.19 25.12
C SER A 520 11.58 -13.48 24.42
N MET A 521 11.58 -13.80 23.12
CA MET A 521 10.35 -14.07 22.37
C MET A 521 9.83 -15.48 22.62
N ASP A 522 8.50 -15.60 22.78
CA ASP A 522 7.82 -16.90 22.79
C ASP A 522 7.69 -17.45 21.35
N TRP A 523 8.74 -18.11 20.89
CA TRP A 523 8.80 -18.73 19.58
C TRP A 523 7.74 -19.79 19.33
N ASN A 524 7.11 -20.35 20.38
CA ASN A 524 6.15 -21.42 20.24
C ASN A 524 4.93 -21.00 19.39
N TYR A 525 4.37 -19.81 19.65
CA TYR A 525 3.23 -19.32 18.87
C TYR A 525 3.61 -18.93 17.44
N ILE A 526 4.81 -18.41 17.23
CA ILE A 526 5.34 -18.13 15.90
C ILE A 526 5.52 -19.42 15.10
N LEU A 527 6.08 -20.47 15.71
CA LEU A 527 6.25 -21.79 15.07
C LEU A 527 4.90 -22.44 14.74
N ILE A 528 3.90 -22.35 15.62
CA ILE A 528 2.53 -22.77 15.30
C ILE A 528 2.03 -22.01 14.08
N GLY A 529 2.28 -20.71 14.00
CA GLY A 529 1.93 -19.89 12.85
C GLY A 529 2.64 -20.32 11.57
N VAL A 530 3.92 -20.68 11.65
CA VAL A 530 4.67 -21.24 10.51
C VAL A 530 4.01 -22.51 9.99
N VAL A 531 3.57 -23.40 10.89
CA VAL A 531 2.84 -24.62 10.49
C VAL A 531 1.51 -24.27 9.81
N VAL A 532 0.72 -23.35 10.37
CA VAL A 532 -0.52 -22.85 9.75
C VAL A 532 -0.25 -22.28 8.36
N GLY A 533 0.79 -21.48 8.22
CA GLY A 533 1.21 -20.89 6.94
C GLY A 533 1.62 -21.95 5.92
N ILE A 534 2.38 -22.99 6.33
CA ILE A 534 2.75 -24.12 5.46
C ILE A 534 1.48 -24.86 4.97
N VAL A 535 0.53 -25.12 5.86
CA VAL A 535 -0.74 -25.75 5.48
C VAL A 535 -1.48 -24.88 4.45
N ALA A 536 -1.56 -23.57 4.68
CA ALA A 536 -2.17 -22.64 3.72
C ALA A 536 -1.46 -22.62 2.36
N ILE A 537 -0.12 -22.71 2.34
CA ILE A 537 0.69 -22.83 1.12
C ILE A 537 0.35 -24.12 0.39
N ILE A 538 0.32 -25.26 1.07
CA ILE A 538 -0.01 -26.56 0.47
C ILE A 538 -1.41 -26.52 -0.14
N VAL A 539 -2.40 -26.03 0.60
CA VAL A 539 -3.78 -25.88 0.10
C VAL A 539 -3.80 -24.97 -1.16
N ASN A 540 -3.10 -23.84 -1.15
CA ASN A 540 -3.03 -22.96 -2.31
C ASN A 540 -2.40 -23.63 -3.53
N VAL A 541 -1.32 -24.40 -3.33
CA VAL A 541 -0.67 -25.15 -4.41
C VAL A 541 -1.60 -26.22 -4.98
N ILE A 542 -2.31 -26.97 -4.15
CA ILE A 542 -3.29 -27.96 -4.55
C ILE A 542 -4.42 -27.28 -5.33
N LEU A 543 -5.00 -26.20 -4.83
CA LEU A 543 -6.07 -25.48 -5.53
C LEU A 543 -5.64 -24.99 -6.90
N LYS A 544 -4.45 -24.42 -7.03
CA LYS A 544 -3.88 -23.98 -8.31
C LYS A 544 -3.62 -25.12 -9.29
N SER A 545 -3.29 -26.31 -8.80
CA SER A 545 -3.03 -27.48 -9.66
C SER A 545 -4.28 -28.23 -10.09
N THR A 546 -5.34 -28.19 -9.26
CA THR A 546 -6.58 -28.96 -9.49
C THR A 546 -7.71 -28.15 -10.10
N THR A 547 -7.65 -26.80 -9.99
CA THR A 547 -8.72 -25.90 -10.43
C THR A 547 -8.13 -24.75 -11.25
N ALA A 548 -8.85 -24.33 -12.29
CA ALA A 548 -8.40 -23.22 -13.15
C ALA A 548 -8.54 -21.83 -12.51
N SER A 549 -9.30 -21.68 -11.42
CA SER A 549 -9.72 -20.36 -10.91
C SER A 549 -9.66 -20.18 -9.40
N LEU A 550 -9.49 -21.26 -8.62
CA LEU A 550 -9.48 -21.17 -7.17
C LEU A 550 -8.05 -20.97 -6.64
N THR A 551 -7.89 -19.96 -5.80
CA THR A 551 -6.64 -19.68 -5.10
C THR A 551 -6.93 -19.31 -3.64
N LEU A 552 -6.01 -19.66 -2.76
CA LEU A 552 -6.05 -19.26 -1.35
C LEU A 552 -4.72 -18.57 -1.00
N PRO A 553 -4.59 -17.25 -1.21
CA PRO A 553 -3.35 -16.53 -0.93
C PRO A 553 -2.91 -16.72 0.53
N PRO A 554 -1.77 -17.39 0.83
CA PRO A 554 -1.38 -17.72 2.20
C PRO A 554 -1.09 -16.50 3.06
N LEU A 555 -0.58 -15.44 2.43
CA LEU A 555 -0.33 -14.16 3.10
C LEU A 555 -1.63 -13.57 3.66
N ALA A 556 -2.71 -13.63 2.88
CA ALA A 556 -4.02 -13.12 3.29
C ALA A 556 -4.64 -13.96 4.42
N VAL A 557 -4.39 -15.27 4.46
CA VAL A 557 -4.76 -16.13 5.61
C VAL A 557 -4.03 -15.67 6.88
N GLY A 558 -2.73 -15.43 6.79
CA GLY A 558 -1.94 -14.90 7.90
C GLY A 558 -2.43 -13.53 8.38
N MET A 559 -2.80 -12.64 7.47
CA MET A 559 -3.40 -11.34 7.80
C MET A 559 -4.71 -11.51 8.57
N GLY A 560 -5.58 -12.43 8.16
CA GLY A 560 -6.84 -12.74 8.85
C GLY A 560 -6.68 -13.27 10.27
N ILE A 561 -5.51 -13.78 10.65
CA ILE A 561 -5.20 -14.14 12.04
C ILE A 561 -4.61 -12.94 12.80
N TYR A 562 -3.86 -12.09 12.11
CA TYR A 562 -3.02 -11.05 12.67
C TYR A 562 -3.74 -9.73 12.92
N LEU A 563 -4.62 -9.31 12.00
CA LEU A 563 -5.33 -8.04 12.08
C LEU A 563 -6.44 -8.08 13.15
N PRO A 564 -6.81 -6.90 13.71
CA PRO A 564 -8.02 -6.79 14.52
C PRO A 564 -9.25 -7.21 13.71
N PRO A 565 -10.12 -8.08 14.26
CA PRO A 565 -11.20 -8.69 13.48
C PRO A 565 -12.26 -7.70 12.96
N THR A 566 -12.44 -6.56 13.65
CA THR A 566 -13.34 -5.48 13.21
C THR A 566 -12.86 -4.78 11.94
N LEU A 567 -11.55 -4.83 11.63
CA LEU A 567 -11.00 -4.26 10.41
C LEU A 567 -11.13 -5.21 9.21
N GLU A 568 -11.27 -6.51 9.47
CA GLU A 568 -11.28 -7.54 8.42
C GLU A 568 -12.67 -7.75 7.82
N VAL A 569 -13.71 -7.60 8.63
CA VAL A 569 -15.10 -7.82 8.17
C VAL A 569 -15.47 -6.89 7.00
N PRO A 570 -15.21 -5.58 7.01
CA PRO A 570 -15.48 -4.73 5.85
C PRO A 570 -14.70 -5.15 4.59
N LEU A 571 -13.45 -5.61 4.74
CA LEU A 571 -12.64 -6.15 3.62
C LEU A 571 -13.30 -7.38 3.01
N ILE A 572 -13.74 -8.32 3.85
CA ILE A 572 -14.44 -9.54 3.43
C ILE A 572 -15.73 -9.16 2.71
N VAL A 573 -16.56 -8.31 3.30
CA VAL A 573 -17.83 -7.86 2.72
C VAL A 573 -17.61 -7.21 1.36
N GLY A 574 -16.62 -6.28 1.25
CA GLY A 574 -16.29 -5.62 -0.01
C GLY A 574 -15.87 -6.61 -1.10
N SER A 575 -15.08 -7.63 -0.76
CA SER A 575 -14.62 -8.64 -1.71
C SER A 575 -15.75 -9.53 -2.23
N PHE A 576 -16.67 -9.94 -1.35
CA PHE A 576 -17.88 -10.67 -1.75
C PHE A 576 -18.81 -9.81 -2.61
N MET A 577 -18.97 -8.52 -2.27
CA MET A 577 -19.74 -7.58 -3.10
C MET A 577 -19.17 -7.47 -4.51
N SER A 578 -17.85 -7.30 -4.65
CA SER A 578 -17.17 -7.26 -5.95
C SER A 578 -17.46 -8.51 -6.78
N TYR A 579 -17.39 -9.68 -6.17
CA TYR A 579 -17.68 -10.94 -6.85
C TYR A 579 -19.12 -11.05 -7.34
N PHE A 580 -20.11 -10.80 -6.47
CA PHE A 580 -21.53 -10.93 -6.84
C PHE A 580 -21.93 -9.87 -7.87
N VAL A 581 -21.45 -8.63 -7.70
CA VAL A 581 -21.66 -7.56 -8.68
C VAL A 581 -21.04 -7.94 -10.03
N GLY A 582 -19.80 -8.43 -10.06
CA GLY A 582 -19.14 -8.89 -11.29
C GLY A 582 -19.92 -10.00 -12.01
N ARG A 583 -20.41 -11.00 -11.26
CA ARG A 583 -21.28 -12.06 -11.81
C ARG A 583 -22.56 -11.51 -12.43
N TYR A 584 -23.20 -10.58 -11.73
CA TYR A 584 -24.40 -9.90 -12.23
C TYR A 584 -24.12 -9.10 -13.51
N LEU A 585 -23.02 -8.34 -13.52
CA LEU A 585 -22.63 -7.55 -14.70
C LEU A 585 -22.40 -8.41 -15.92
N ILE A 586 -21.69 -9.54 -15.79
CA ILE A 586 -21.46 -10.49 -16.86
C ILE A 586 -22.79 -11.04 -17.42
N ALA A 587 -23.71 -11.44 -16.55
CA ALA A 587 -25.02 -11.93 -16.97
C ALA A 587 -25.85 -10.85 -17.68
N ARG A 588 -25.85 -9.62 -17.15
CA ARG A 588 -26.56 -8.49 -17.74
C ARG A 588 -25.97 -8.08 -19.10
N ALA A 589 -24.65 -8.02 -19.21
CA ALA A 589 -23.96 -7.57 -20.41
C ALA A 589 -24.21 -8.51 -21.60
N LYS A 590 -24.26 -9.82 -21.36
CA LYS A 590 -24.64 -10.80 -22.40
C LYS A 590 -26.02 -10.55 -22.98
N MET A 591 -26.98 -10.07 -22.17
CA MET A 591 -28.35 -9.79 -22.63
C MET A 591 -28.47 -8.46 -23.37
N ARG A 592 -27.65 -7.45 -23.01
CA ARG A 592 -27.85 -6.07 -23.52
C ARG A 592 -26.83 -5.61 -24.55
N ALA A 593 -25.63 -6.17 -24.55
CA ALA A 593 -24.53 -5.69 -25.38
C ALA A 593 -24.03 -6.71 -26.42
N GLY A 594 -24.48 -7.99 -26.37
CA GLY A 594 -24.12 -9.04 -27.33
C GLY A 594 -22.62 -9.21 -27.47
N GLU A 595 -22.06 -8.94 -28.64
CA GLU A 595 -20.61 -9.03 -28.91
C GLU A 595 -19.77 -8.01 -28.18
N LEU A 596 -20.37 -6.92 -27.66
CA LEU A 596 -19.71 -5.87 -26.89
C LEU A 596 -19.86 -6.09 -25.37
N ALA A 597 -20.29 -7.28 -24.93
CA ALA A 597 -20.57 -7.58 -23.52
C ALA A 597 -19.34 -7.38 -22.63
N GLU A 598 -18.15 -7.70 -23.11
CA GLU A 598 -16.91 -7.53 -22.38
C GLU A 598 -16.65 -6.05 -22.03
N TYR A 599 -16.86 -5.17 -22.99
CA TYR A 599 -16.70 -3.72 -22.84
C TYR A 599 -17.75 -3.10 -21.90
N ASP A 600 -18.99 -3.62 -21.93
CA ASP A 600 -20.02 -3.19 -20.95
C ASP A 600 -19.66 -3.57 -19.52
N VAL A 601 -19.10 -4.76 -19.32
CA VAL A 601 -18.59 -5.18 -17.99
C VAL A 601 -17.45 -4.28 -17.57
N GLU A 602 -16.52 -3.98 -18.47
CA GLU A 602 -15.36 -3.13 -18.16
C GLU A 602 -15.75 -1.70 -17.79
N GLN A 603 -16.63 -1.06 -18.58
CA GLN A 603 -17.16 0.27 -18.27
C GLN A 603 -17.84 0.33 -16.89
N SER A 604 -18.63 -0.72 -16.56
CA SER A 604 -19.32 -0.81 -15.28
C SER A 604 -18.35 -1.06 -14.12
N ASN A 605 -17.37 -1.94 -14.30
CA ASN A 605 -16.34 -2.24 -13.29
C ASN A 605 -15.48 -1.01 -13.01
N ARG A 606 -15.10 -0.23 -14.04
CA ARG A 606 -14.34 1.01 -13.87
C ARG A 606 -15.02 1.97 -12.89
N ARG A 607 -16.34 2.12 -12.96
CA ARG A 607 -17.10 2.94 -12.00
C ARG A 607 -17.03 2.41 -10.59
N GLY A 608 -17.08 1.08 -10.42
CA GLY A 608 -16.93 0.42 -9.12
C GLY A 608 -15.56 0.69 -8.50
N VAL A 609 -14.50 0.56 -9.29
CA VAL A 609 -13.13 0.85 -8.88
C VAL A 609 -12.96 2.32 -8.46
N LEU A 610 -13.50 3.25 -9.25
CA LEU A 610 -13.39 4.68 -8.95
C LEU A 610 -14.19 5.08 -7.71
N PHE A 611 -15.40 4.56 -7.54
CA PHE A 611 -16.20 4.80 -6.35
C PHE A 611 -15.54 4.21 -5.10
N ALA A 612 -15.02 2.99 -5.19
CA ALA A 612 -14.28 2.33 -4.12
C ALA A 612 -13.01 3.13 -3.73
N SER A 613 -12.26 3.62 -4.72
CA SER A 613 -11.13 4.53 -4.48
C SER A 613 -11.59 5.82 -3.79
N GLY A 614 -12.75 6.37 -4.18
CA GLY A 614 -13.37 7.50 -3.51
C GLY A 614 -13.66 7.21 -2.03
N LEU A 615 -14.24 6.04 -1.71
CA LEU A 615 -14.49 5.63 -0.32
C LEU A 615 -13.21 5.63 0.52
N ILE A 616 -12.12 5.08 -0.04
CA ILE A 616 -10.82 5.02 0.63
C ILE A 616 -10.29 6.44 0.89
N VAL A 617 -10.24 7.28 -0.14
CA VAL A 617 -9.71 8.64 -0.05
C VAL A 617 -10.54 9.48 0.92
N GLY A 618 -11.88 9.40 0.84
CA GLY A 618 -12.78 10.20 1.67
C GLY A 618 -12.65 9.91 3.16
N GLU A 619 -12.71 8.65 3.57
CA GLU A 619 -12.53 8.26 4.97
C GLU A 619 -11.12 8.63 5.48
N SER A 620 -10.10 8.36 4.66
CA SER A 620 -8.71 8.61 5.05
C SER A 620 -8.39 10.10 5.20
N LEU A 621 -8.88 10.94 4.28
CA LEU A 621 -8.68 12.39 4.38
C LEU A 621 -9.40 12.98 5.59
N ILE A 622 -10.62 12.55 5.87
CA ILE A 622 -11.33 12.98 7.08
C ILE A 622 -10.61 12.50 8.33
N GLY A 623 -10.05 11.28 8.33
CA GLY A 623 -9.21 10.78 9.42
C GLY A 623 -8.00 11.69 9.69
N VAL A 624 -7.33 12.17 8.65
CA VAL A 624 -6.22 13.14 8.76
C VAL A 624 -6.72 14.51 9.24
N ILE A 625 -7.85 15.00 8.74
CA ILE A 625 -8.43 16.27 9.20
C ILE A 625 -8.82 16.21 10.68
N ILE A 626 -9.45 15.12 11.12
CA ILE A 626 -9.78 14.89 12.53
C ILE A 626 -8.51 14.86 13.37
N ALA A 627 -7.42 14.23 12.89
CA ALA A 627 -6.13 14.23 13.56
C ALA A 627 -5.59 15.65 13.80
N VAL A 628 -5.69 16.55 12.80
CA VAL A 628 -5.33 17.97 12.98
C VAL A 628 -6.15 18.61 14.09
N ILE A 629 -7.46 18.39 14.10
CA ILE A 629 -8.37 18.95 15.08
C ILE A 629 -8.05 18.44 16.49
N ILE A 630 -7.77 17.13 16.65
CA ILE A 630 -7.37 16.52 17.92
C ILE A 630 -6.07 17.15 18.43
N VAL A 631 -5.04 17.23 17.59
CA VAL A 631 -3.74 17.80 17.99
C VAL A 631 -3.87 19.27 18.39
N LEU A 632 -4.62 20.07 17.63
CA LEU A 632 -4.90 21.46 17.97
C LEU A 632 -5.65 21.57 19.31
N SER A 633 -6.65 20.73 19.53
CA SER A 633 -7.39 20.71 20.81
C SER A 633 -6.47 20.39 21.99
N VAL A 634 -5.72 19.29 21.89
CA VAL A 634 -4.83 18.85 22.99
C VAL A 634 -3.72 19.88 23.25
N THR A 635 -3.12 20.47 22.23
CA THR A 635 -2.07 21.50 22.38
C THR A 635 -2.58 22.81 22.99
N THR A 636 -3.89 23.10 22.85
CA THR A 636 -4.55 24.26 23.47
C THR A 636 -5.20 23.94 24.82
N GLY A 637 -4.95 22.75 25.39
CA GLY A 637 -5.48 22.32 26.69
C GLY A 637 -6.90 21.73 26.63
N GLY A 638 -7.41 21.38 25.43
CA GLY A 638 -8.68 20.68 25.26
C GLY A 638 -8.54 19.17 25.33
N GLY A 639 -9.66 18.47 25.18
CA GLY A 639 -9.72 17.00 25.23
C GLY A 639 -9.36 16.31 23.89
N GLU A 640 -9.21 14.98 23.95
CA GLU A 640 -8.89 14.12 22.79
C GLU A 640 -10.09 13.89 21.84
N SER A 641 -11.27 14.28 22.22
CA SER A 641 -12.50 14.14 21.42
C SER A 641 -13.25 15.48 21.26
N PRO A 642 -12.60 16.50 20.65
CA PRO A 642 -13.16 17.87 20.64
C PRO A 642 -14.46 18.03 19.85
N LEU A 643 -14.75 17.11 18.91
CA LEU A 643 -15.94 17.14 18.08
C LEU A 643 -17.07 16.25 18.59
N GLN A 644 -16.86 15.50 19.67
CA GLN A 644 -17.85 14.56 20.21
C GLN A 644 -19.13 15.29 20.62
N LEU A 645 -20.27 14.83 20.08
CA LEU A 645 -21.60 15.41 20.33
C LEU A 645 -22.43 14.61 21.33
N VAL A 646 -22.11 13.33 21.56
CA VAL A 646 -22.90 12.38 22.35
C VAL A 646 -22.06 11.71 23.42
N GLY A 647 -22.68 11.37 24.55
CA GLY A 647 -22.03 10.69 25.65
C GLY A 647 -21.93 9.16 25.50
N PRO A 648 -21.28 8.46 26.46
CA PRO A 648 -21.11 7.00 26.42
C PRO A 648 -22.43 6.21 26.37
N GLU A 649 -23.51 6.78 26.90
CA GLU A 649 -24.85 6.16 26.89
C GLU A 649 -25.41 5.98 25.46
N PHE A 650 -24.89 6.70 24.49
CA PHE A 650 -25.31 6.61 23.09
C PHE A 650 -24.56 5.52 22.31
N GLU A 651 -23.53 4.88 22.87
CA GLU A 651 -22.65 3.94 22.19
C GLU A 651 -23.41 2.78 21.50
N SER A 652 -24.38 2.18 22.18
CA SER A 652 -25.18 1.10 21.60
C SER A 652 -26.01 1.58 20.40
N THR A 653 -26.63 2.75 20.50
CA THR A 653 -27.40 3.34 19.40
C THR A 653 -26.49 3.73 18.24
N ALA A 654 -25.34 4.33 18.55
CA ALA A 654 -24.33 4.67 17.55
C ALA A 654 -23.87 3.45 16.75
N GLY A 655 -23.68 2.28 17.42
CA GLY A 655 -23.32 1.02 16.77
C GLY A 655 -24.34 0.60 15.70
N TRP A 656 -25.64 0.63 16.03
CA TRP A 656 -26.70 0.28 15.07
C TRP A 656 -26.82 1.30 13.94
N LEU A 657 -26.67 2.60 14.22
CA LEU A 657 -26.65 3.63 13.21
C LEU A 657 -25.43 3.50 12.30
N GLY A 658 -24.27 3.12 12.84
CA GLY A 658 -23.06 2.83 12.08
C GLY A 658 -23.25 1.66 11.12
N LEU A 659 -23.88 0.58 11.56
CA LEU A 659 -24.24 -0.56 10.70
C LEU A 659 -25.16 -0.12 9.55
N LEU A 660 -26.18 0.67 9.82
CA LEU A 660 -27.09 1.19 8.78
C LEU A 660 -26.35 2.08 7.77
N ALA A 661 -25.47 2.94 8.24
CA ALA A 661 -24.65 3.81 7.37
C ALA A 661 -23.69 2.98 6.49
N PHE A 662 -23.10 1.92 7.04
CA PHE A 662 -22.23 0.99 6.31
C PHE A 662 -23.01 0.24 5.22
N ILE A 663 -24.19 -0.29 5.55
CA ILE A 663 -25.08 -0.94 4.57
C ILE A 663 -25.49 0.05 3.48
N PHE A 664 -25.81 1.29 3.83
CA PHE A 664 -26.13 2.34 2.86
C PHE A 664 -24.95 2.59 1.89
N ALA A 665 -23.73 2.72 2.40
CA ALA A 665 -22.53 2.91 1.56
C ALA A 665 -22.33 1.75 0.58
N GLY A 666 -22.49 0.51 1.05
CA GLY A 666 -22.41 -0.70 0.23
C GLY A 666 -23.49 -0.74 -0.86
N LEU A 667 -24.75 -0.51 -0.50
CA LEU A 667 -25.86 -0.47 -1.45
C LEU A 667 -25.71 0.66 -2.48
N TYR A 668 -25.19 1.79 -2.05
CA TYR A 668 -24.95 2.93 -2.95
C TYR A 668 -23.83 2.61 -3.95
N LEU A 669 -22.74 1.94 -3.53
CA LEU A 669 -21.70 1.42 -4.42
C LEU A 669 -22.31 0.47 -5.47
N VAL A 670 -23.07 -0.55 -5.03
CA VAL A 670 -23.72 -1.51 -5.93
C VAL A 670 -24.63 -0.77 -6.92
N ARG A 671 -25.47 0.14 -6.44
CA ARG A 671 -26.36 0.92 -7.29
C ARG A 671 -25.58 1.68 -8.37
N ARG A 672 -24.50 2.39 -8.02
CA ARG A 672 -23.67 3.16 -8.96
C ARG A 672 -23.12 2.30 -10.08
N VAL A 673 -22.67 1.07 -9.77
CA VAL A 673 -22.14 0.13 -10.74
C VAL A 673 -23.24 -0.50 -11.58
N VAL A 674 -24.32 -0.96 -10.96
CA VAL A 674 -25.38 -1.71 -11.63
C VAL A 674 -26.27 -0.80 -12.51
N THR A 675 -26.51 0.45 -12.12
CA THR A 675 -27.35 1.39 -12.91
C THR A 675 -26.61 2.07 -14.04
N HIS A 676 -25.36 1.71 -14.31
CA HIS A 676 -24.61 2.27 -15.43
C HIS A 676 -25.31 2.01 -16.76
N LYS A 677 -25.44 3.06 -17.58
CA LYS A 677 -25.94 2.96 -18.94
C LYS A 677 -24.78 2.56 -19.84
N PHE A 678 -24.99 1.51 -20.65
CA PHE A 678 -24.01 1.06 -21.63
C PHE A 678 -23.77 2.14 -22.69
N ASP A 679 -22.51 2.53 -22.85
CA ASP A 679 -22.07 3.44 -23.91
C ASP A 679 -21.52 2.62 -25.07
N LYS A 680 -22.33 2.50 -26.14
CA LYS A 680 -21.99 1.71 -27.31
C LYS A 680 -20.85 2.34 -28.12
N GLU A 681 -20.75 3.66 -28.16
CA GLU A 681 -19.72 4.36 -28.93
C GLU A 681 -18.35 4.19 -28.26
N GLU A 682 -18.27 4.33 -26.94
CA GLU A 682 -17.08 4.06 -26.17
C GLU A 682 -16.67 2.59 -26.32
N ALA A 683 -17.61 1.64 -26.24
CA ALA A 683 -17.32 0.20 -26.42
C ALA A 683 -16.77 -0.13 -27.81
N LEU A 684 -17.29 0.51 -28.87
CA LEU A 684 -16.76 0.33 -30.23
C LEU A 684 -15.36 0.93 -30.39
N ALA A 685 -15.09 2.07 -29.75
CA ALA A 685 -13.75 2.65 -29.73
C ALA A 685 -12.74 1.73 -29.02
N MET A 686 -13.08 1.21 -27.83
CA MET A 686 -12.27 0.24 -27.10
C MET A 686 -12.01 -1.04 -27.92
N LYS A 687 -13.03 -1.55 -28.62
CA LYS A 687 -12.87 -2.74 -29.51
C LYS A 687 -11.91 -2.45 -30.65
N ALA A 688 -12.04 -1.32 -31.32
CA ALA A 688 -11.17 -0.92 -32.41
C ALA A 688 -9.70 -0.78 -31.95
N GLU A 689 -9.47 -0.23 -30.78
CA GLU A 689 -8.12 -0.12 -30.17
C GLU A 689 -7.52 -1.52 -29.86
N GLN A 690 -8.32 -2.44 -29.33
CA GLN A 690 -7.85 -3.80 -29.05
C GLN A 690 -7.55 -4.60 -30.33
N GLU A 691 -8.32 -4.39 -31.39
CA GLU A 691 -8.07 -5.03 -32.71
C GLU A 691 -6.80 -4.46 -33.37
N GLN A 692 -6.49 -3.18 -33.17
CA GLN A 692 -5.25 -2.56 -33.65
C GLN A 692 -4.01 -2.98 -32.83
N ALA A 693 -4.19 -3.41 -31.58
CA ALA A 693 -3.12 -3.86 -30.69
C ALA A 693 -2.73 -5.34 -30.89
N LYS A 694 -3.58 -6.13 -31.57
CA LYS A 694 -3.31 -7.52 -32.00
C LYS A 694 -2.60 -7.56 -33.31
#